data_9e645afbacaa9ca80a979a8ee768ad8c
#
_entry.id   9e645afbacaa9ca80a979a8ee768ad8c
#
_cell.length_a   1.000
_cell.length_b   1.000
_cell.length_c   1.000
_cell.angle_alpha   90.00
_cell.angle_beta   90.00
_cell.angle_gamma   90.00
#
_symmetry.space_group_name_H-M   'P 1'
#
loop_
_entity.id
_entity.type
_entity.pdbx_description
1 polymer ?
#
loop_
_entity_poly.entity_id
_entity_poly.type
_entity_poly.pdbx_seq_one_letter_code
_entity_poly.pdbx_strand_id
1 'polypeptide(L)'
;IDEVSMLRADLLDAIDLVLRHVRRNSYPFGGVQMLFIGDMLQLPPVVKDEEWNVLKAFYNSIYFFDAVVLQKNSPVYIELDKIYRQEDEQFVNLLNHLRNNEMTAADYELLNTYFKAGFKPAPTEGYITLTTHNYKAIELNKAFLSKLQGKSFFYEAVIEGDFNEYTYPLEKTLELKIGAQVMFVKNDTTGNQRYFNGKIGYVTRMDKDTIEVKFNDGSASVAVTPYSWENIKYKLNSTTNEIEEQVAGTFKHYPLKLAWAITVHKSQGLTFEKAIVDIGDAFAPGQVYVALSRLRSLNGLVLTSSLNVNSIQSDIKIASYSKTQTEQQNLRELLTRETYSFLKDYVVKSFELGSFIRKIEEHTEGYVKAENKSVKQKYHSWAKEFEKELKEIKPTADKFKQQIIQIIDAKEDGHLDYLRQRLNAAANYFSPLFKNFSNKIFRHVELLKSEKKIKTYVAELLTLEGLIHEQHKLVKKAYLLMDATLSNKEISAEEIKKIHADLYREEQLNQLLNSSTRLDPDKKERKRKSKTESKEKTTVEKPDTKEESFKLYQSGNSMEAIAKLRSLAITTIETHLAYYVTKGKLSATDFVAEEKISSITTVLKTLNTLQLGAIKSALGDEYTYSDIRFTVASYLTDGTITTNDTKAAITG
;
A
#
# COMPACT_ATOMS: atom_id res chain seq x y z
N ILE A 1 -6.94 11.63 -5.73
CA ILE A 1 -6.91 12.32 -4.43
C ILE A 1 -8.29 12.21 -3.85
N ASP A 2 -8.43 11.55 -2.71
CA ASP A 2 -9.68 11.41 -1.96
C ASP A 2 -9.80 12.54 -0.93
N GLU A 3 -11.05 12.84 -0.51
CA GLU A 3 -11.37 13.95 0.41
C GLU A 3 -10.74 15.29 0.00
N VAL A 4 -10.86 15.60 -1.29
CA VAL A 4 -10.19 16.76 -1.92
C VAL A 4 -10.65 18.11 -1.35
N SER A 5 -11.84 18.17 -0.71
CA SER A 5 -12.33 19.37 -0.02
C SER A 5 -11.35 19.89 1.04
N MET A 6 -10.55 19.01 1.63
CA MET A 6 -9.56 19.33 2.67
C MET A 6 -8.18 19.65 2.09
N LEU A 7 -7.98 19.56 0.78
CA LEU A 7 -6.70 19.83 0.14
C LEU A 7 -6.55 21.33 -0.13
N ARG A 8 -5.41 21.88 0.29
CA ARG A 8 -5.05 23.29 0.05
C ARG A 8 -4.60 23.50 -1.40
N ALA A 9 -4.87 24.68 -1.96
CA ALA A 9 -4.44 25.07 -3.31
C ALA A 9 -2.92 24.98 -3.50
N ASP A 10 -2.14 25.51 -2.56
CA ASP A 10 -0.68 25.49 -2.61
C ASP A 10 -0.09 24.07 -2.54
N LEU A 11 -0.71 23.18 -1.79
CA LEU A 11 -0.29 21.77 -1.75
C LEU A 11 -0.58 21.05 -3.07
N LEU A 12 -1.67 21.37 -3.75
CA LEU A 12 -1.96 20.81 -5.07
C LEU A 12 -0.96 21.29 -6.12
N ASP A 13 -0.57 22.56 -6.10
CA ASP A 13 0.48 23.08 -6.98
C ASP A 13 1.85 22.47 -6.66
N ALA A 14 2.15 22.20 -5.38
CA ALA A 14 3.36 21.49 -5.00
C ALA A 14 3.36 20.04 -5.54
N ILE A 15 2.22 19.34 -5.52
CA ILE A 15 2.06 18.00 -6.12
C ILE A 15 2.30 18.07 -7.63
N ASP A 16 1.74 19.08 -8.32
CA ASP A 16 1.96 19.30 -9.76
C ASP A 16 3.45 19.49 -10.06
N LEU A 17 4.12 20.38 -9.32
CA LEU A 17 5.54 20.67 -9.50
C LEU A 17 6.41 19.41 -9.31
N VAL A 18 6.17 18.63 -8.25
CA VAL A 18 6.91 17.40 -7.97
C VAL A 18 6.70 16.37 -9.08
N LEU A 19 5.45 16.17 -9.53
CA LEU A 19 5.14 15.23 -10.61
C LEU A 19 5.79 15.63 -11.93
N ARG A 20 5.77 16.93 -12.30
CA ARG A 20 6.48 17.43 -13.49
C ARG A 20 7.99 17.18 -13.40
N HIS A 21 8.57 17.44 -12.25
CA HIS A 21 10.00 17.25 -12.04
C HIS A 21 10.43 15.79 -12.13
N VAL A 22 9.76 14.91 -11.38
CA VAL A 22 10.09 13.48 -11.33
C VAL A 22 9.88 12.80 -12.69
N ARG A 23 8.80 13.15 -13.38
CA ARG A 23 8.47 12.58 -14.69
C ARG A 23 9.20 13.27 -15.85
N ARG A 24 9.92 14.37 -15.59
CA ARG A 24 10.57 15.22 -16.61
C ARG A 24 9.59 15.59 -17.74
N ASN A 25 8.40 15.98 -17.37
CA ASN A 25 7.30 16.28 -18.28
C ASN A 25 6.64 17.59 -17.84
N SER A 26 6.56 18.58 -18.73
CA SER A 26 6.00 19.91 -18.46
C SER A 26 4.47 19.98 -18.49
N TYR A 27 3.79 18.93 -18.92
CA TYR A 27 2.32 18.86 -18.85
C TYR A 27 1.84 18.91 -17.39
N PRO A 28 0.60 19.40 -17.15
CA PRO A 28 0.00 19.37 -15.82
C PRO A 28 0.15 17.99 -15.15
N PHE A 29 0.55 18.01 -13.88
CA PHE A 29 0.82 16.81 -13.09
C PHE A 29 1.82 15.82 -13.75
N GLY A 30 2.74 16.33 -14.56
CA GLY A 30 3.67 15.49 -15.30
C GLY A 30 3.00 14.55 -16.30
N GLY A 31 1.80 14.91 -16.79
CA GLY A 31 0.99 14.08 -17.68
C GLY A 31 0.32 12.89 -16.99
N VAL A 32 0.16 12.92 -15.67
CA VAL A 32 -0.63 11.95 -14.91
C VAL A 32 -2.10 12.35 -14.94
N GLN A 33 -3.00 11.41 -15.23
CA GLN A 33 -4.42 11.63 -15.08
C GLN A 33 -4.76 11.76 -13.59
N MET A 34 -5.38 12.88 -13.21
CA MET A 34 -5.77 13.15 -11.83
C MET A 34 -7.28 12.88 -11.66
N LEU A 35 -7.62 12.15 -10.60
CA LEU A 35 -8.99 11.97 -10.15
C LEU A 35 -9.11 12.61 -8.77
N PHE A 36 -10.01 13.59 -8.66
CA PHE A 36 -10.34 14.27 -7.41
C PHE A 36 -11.70 13.77 -6.93
N ILE A 37 -11.76 13.26 -5.72
CA ILE A 37 -12.99 12.71 -5.10
C ILE A 37 -13.22 13.46 -3.80
N GLY A 38 -14.45 13.88 -3.54
CA GLY A 38 -14.81 14.56 -2.29
C GLY A 38 -16.11 15.32 -2.40
N ASP A 39 -16.53 15.87 -1.28
CA ASP A 39 -17.69 16.76 -1.17
C ASP A 39 -17.20 18.12 -0.65
N MET A 40 -17.19 19.12 -1.52
CA MET A 40 -16.66 20.45 -1.19
C MET A 40 -17.45 21.16 -0.07
N LEU A 41 -18.69 20.76 0.17
CA LEU A 41 -19.54 21.31 1.22
C LEU A 41 -19.32 20.62 2.59
N GLN A 42 -18.43 19.60 2.66
CA GLN A 42 -17.96 19.03 3.90
C GLN A 42 -16.91 19.95 4.56
N LEU A 43 -15.81 19.37 5.03
CA LEU A 43 -14.81 20.14 5.77
C LEU A 43 -13.84 20.88 4.84
N PRO A 44 -13.57 22.17 5.08
CA PRO A 44 -12.58 22.92 4.34
C PRO A 44 -11.15 22.56 4.75
N PRO A 45 -10.13 22.98 3.97
CA PRO A 45 -8.74 22.90 4.37
C PRO A 45 -8.47 23.70 5.65
N VAL A 46 -7.55 23.20 6.47
CA VAL A 46 -7.09 23.93 7.66
C VAL A 46 -5.85 24.74 7.32
N VAL A 47 -5.93 26.06 7.49
CA VAL A 47 -4.82 26.99 7.25
C VAL A 47 -4.71 27.92 8.45
N LYS A 48 -3.49 28.15 8.95
CA LYS A 48 -3.25 29.13 10.00
C LYS A 48 -3.29 30.56 9.41
N ASP A 49 -3.74 31.52 10.22
CA ASP A 49 -3.83 32.93 9.78
C ASP A 49 -2.50 33.47 9.24
N GLU A 50 -1.39 33.10 9.89
CA GLU A 50 -0.05 33.48 9.45
C GLU A 50 0.28 32.95 8.05
N GLU A 51 -0.06 31.67 7.80
CA GLU A 51 0.15 31.04 6.49
C GLU A 51 -0.76 31.68 5.44
N TRP A 52 -2.04 31.90 5.77
CA TRP A 52 -2.98 32.52 4.84
C TRP A 52 -2.56 33.95 4.46
N ASN A 53 -2.01 34.72 5.38
CA ASN A 53 -1.52 36.05 5.08
C ASN A 53 -0.42 36.08 3.99
N VAL A 54 0.34 35.00 3.84
CA VAL A 54 1.30 34.81 2.76
C VAL A 54 0.61 34.31 1.49
N LEU A 55 -0.22 33.27 1.63
CA LEU A 55 -0.85 32.55 0.51
C LEU A 55 -1.86 33.40 -0.28
N LYS A 56 -2.59 34.31 0.37
CA LYS A 56 -3.59 35.17 -0.26
C LYS A 56 -3.03 36.10 -1.33
N ALA A 57 -1.72 36.28 -1.39
CA ALA A 57 -1.07 37.01 -2.48
C ALA A 57 -1.00 36.23 -3.80
N PHE A 58 -1.15 34.90 -3.72
CA PHE A 58 -1.02 33.97 -4.85
C PHE A 58 -2.30 33.24 -5.19
N TYR A 59 -3.21 33.06 -4.21
CA TYR A 59 -4.43 32.25 -4.33
C TYR A 59 -5.67 33.07 -3.93
N ASN A 60 -6.75 32.92 -4.70
CA ASN A 60 -8.04 33.56 -4.40
C ASN A 60 -8.71 32.94 -3.16
N SER A 61 -8.47 31.65 -2.92
CA SER A 61 -8.96 30.93 -1.74
C SER A 61 -7.99 29.82 -1.33
N ILE A 62 -8.28 29.21 -0.18
CA ILE A 62 -7.53 28.06 0.34
C ILE A 62 -7.86 26.75 -0.38
N TYR A 63 -8.96 26.71 -1.14
CA TYR A 63 -9.49 25.50 -1.75
C TYR A 63 -8.67 25.04 -2.96
N PHE A 64 -8.63 23.72 -3.15
CA PHE A 64 -7.85 23.09 -4.22
C PHE A 64 -8.18 23.63 -5.62
N PHE A 65 -9.44 24.00 -5.87
CA PHE A 65 -9.87 24.47 -7.19
C PHE A 65 -9.28 25.84 -7.56
N ASP A 66 -8.73 26.59 -6.60
CA ASP A 66 -7.99 27.84 -6.85
C ASP A 66 -6.49 27.61 -7.05
N ALA A 67 -6.03 26.35 -7.11
CA ALA A 67 -4.65 26.04 -7.49
C ALA A 67 -4.33 26.55 -8.90
N VAL A 68 -3.15 27.10 -9.10
CA VAL A 68 -2.72 27.70 -10.39
C VAL A 68 -2.76 26.69 -11.54
N VAL A 69 -2.43 25.44 -11.25
CA VAL A 69 -2.50 24.34 -12.24
C VAL A 69 -3.92 24.11 -12.75
N LEU A 70 -4.94 24.24 -11.89
CA LEU A 70 -6.35 24.04 -12.28
C LEU A 70 -6.98 25.28 -12.93
N GLN A 71 -6.54 26.48 -12.62
CA GLN A 71 -6.98 27.70 -13.31
C GLN A 71 -6.66 27.66 -14.81
N LYS A 72 -5.55 27.02 -15.18
CA LYS A 72 -5.13 26.85 -16.59
C LYS A 72 -5.73 25.60 -17.24
N ASN A 73 -6.12 24.63 -16.45
CA ASN A 73 -6.60 23.32 -16.90
C ASN A 73 -7.72 22.85 -15.97
N SER A 74 -8.90 23.42 -16.16
CA SER A 74 -10.09 23.06 -15.35
C SER A 74 -10.41 21.58 -15.45
N PRO A 75 -10.62 20.88 -14.32
CA PRO A 75 -11.02 19.48 -14.33
C PRO A 75 -12.44 19.31 -14.85
N VAL A 76 -12.74 18.13 -15.38
CA VAL A 76 -14.12 17.74 -15.64
C VAL A 76 -14.84 17.54 -14.31
N TYR A 77 -15.96 18.21 -14.12
CA TYR A 77 -16.76 18.14 -12.91
C TYR A 77 -17.94 17.18 -13.10
N ILE A 78 -18.04 16.18 -12.23
CA ILE A 78 -19.14 15.21 -12.24
C ILE A 78 -19.76 15.21 -10.86
N GLU A 79 -21.02 15.63 -10.75
CA GLU A 79 -21.78 15.58 -9.51
C GLU A 79 -22.60 14.29 -9.44
N LEU A 80 -22.46 13.57 -8.30
CA LEU A 80 -23.26 12.38 -8.02
C LEU A 80 -24.51 12.82 -7.24
N ASP A 81 -25.67 12.45 -7.74
CA ASP A 81 -26.99 12.86 -7.24
C ASP A 81 -27.69 11.79 -6.39
N LYS A 82 -27.31 10.52 -6.54
CA LYS A 82 -27.96 9.41 -5.85
C LYS A 82 -27.37 9.17 -4.45
N ILE A 83 -28.25 9.26 -3.45
CA ILE A 83 -27.91 9.03 -2.03
C ILE A 83 -28.19 7.57 -1.68
N TYR A 84 -27.22 6.90 -1.02
CA TYR A 84 -27.30 5.49 -0.61
C TYR A 84 -27.24 5.30 0.91
N ARG A 85 -26.85 6.31 1.68
CA ARG A 85 -26.64 6.19 3.12
C ARG A 85 -27.91 6.35 3.94
N GLN A 86 -28.74 7.32 3.53
CA GLN A 86 -30.00 7.65 4.19
C GLN A 86 -31.16 7.18 3.31
N GLU A 87 -32.20 6.61 3.96
CA GLU A 87 -33.42 6.15 3.32
C GLU A 87 -34.65 7.02 3.67
N ASP A 88 -34.53 7.83 4.73
CA ASP A 88 -35.57 8.74 5.21
C ASP A 88 -35.57 10.03 4.37
N GLU A 89 -36.61 10.23 3.55
CA GLU A 89 -36.74 11.40 2.68
C GLU A 89 -36.74 12.73 3.45
N GLN A 90 -37.35 12.78 4.64
CA GLN A 90 -37.35 14.00 5.46
C GLN A 90 -35.92 14.34 5.90
N PHE A 91 -35.14 13.34 6.29
CA PHE A 91 -33.76 13.54 6.65
C PHE A 91 -32.88 13.90 5.46
N VAL A 92 -33.08 13.26 4.31
CA VAL A 92 -32.38 13.59 3.06
C VAL A 92 -32.65 15.05 2.66
N ASN A 93 -33.91 15.49 2.70
CA ASN A 93 -34.28 16.87 2.38
C ASN A 93 -33.63 17.87 3.35
N LEU A 94 -33.68 17.59 4.66
CA LEU A 94 -33.00 18.38 5.67
C LEU A 94 -31.51 18.52 5.40
N LEU A 95 -30.80 17.41 5.08
CA LEU A 95 -29.38 17.42 4.76
C LEU A 95 -29.09 18.20 3.47
N ASN A 96 -29.98 18.13 2.46
CA ASN A 96 -29.84 18.92 1.23
C ASN A 96 -30.04 20.42 1.48
N HIS A 97 -31.05 20.81 2.27
CA HIS A 97 -31.25 22.21 2.67
C HIS A 97 -30.04 22.73 3.45
N LEU A 98 -29.51 21.93 4.36
CA LEU A 98 -28.31 22.27 5.13
C LEU A 98 -27.07 22.42 4.24
N ARG A 99 -26.89 21.46 3.31
CA ARG A 99 -25.79 21.45 2.35
C ARG A 99 -25.80 22.67 1.44
N ASN A 100 -26.97 23.02 0.92
CA ASN A 100 -27.14 24.13 -0.03
C ASN A 100 -27.29 25.50 0.62
N ASN A 101 -27.28 25.58 1.95
CA ASN A 101 -27.56 26.79 2.73
C ASN A 101 -29.00 27.35 2.49
N GLU A 102 -29.96 26.43 2.37
CA GLU A 102 -31.37 26.69 2.06
C GLU A 102 -32.29 26.29 3.25
N MET A 103 -31.75 26.31 4.48
CA MET A 103 -32.49 25.92 5.69
C MET A 103 -33.74 26.77 5.88
N THR A 104 -34.87 26.10 6.03
CA THR A 104 -36.17 26.71 6.30
C THR A 104 -36.49 26.77 7.79
N ALA A 105 -37.49 27.58 8.18
CA ALA A 105 -37.98 27.60 9.56
C ALA A 105 -38.46 26.21 10.03
N ALA A 106 -39.09 25.43 9.16
CA ALA A 106 -39.52 24.08 9.46
C ALA A 106 -38.33 23.11 9.73
N ASP A 107 -37.20 23.28 9.04
CA ASP A 107 -36.00 22.48 9.28
C ASP A 107 -35.42 22.76 10.68
N TYR A 108 -35.39 24.03 11.08
CA TYR A 108 -34.97 24.40 12.43
C TYR A 108 -35.93 23.88 13.51
N GLU A 109 -37.23 23.94 13.27
CA GLU A 109 -38.23 23.37 14.20
C GLU A 109 -38.04 21.86 14.32
N LEU A 110 -37.86 21.18 13.19
CA LEU A 110 -37.60 19.73 13.18
C LEU A 110 -36.35 19.38 14.00
N LEU A 111 -35.22 20.05 13.76
CA LEU A 111 -33.98 19.80 14.50
C LEU A 111 -34.14 20.11 16.01
N ASN A 112 -34.88 21.15 16.37
CA ASN A 112 -35.15 21.48 17.77
C ASN A 112 -35.93 20.37 18.49
N THR A 113 -36.73 19.54 17.81
CA THR A 113 -37.39 18.38 18.47
C THR A 113 -36.41 17.36 19.01
N TYR A 114 -35.18 17.29 18.44
CA TYR A 114 -34.08 16.41 18.85
C TYR A 114 -33.15 17.05 19.88
N PHE A 115 -33.38 18.30 20.26
CA PHE A 115 -32.60 19.00 21.30
C PHE A 115 -32.93 18.47 22.68
N LYS A 116 -31.93 17.96 23.37
CA LYS A 116 -32.05 17.44 24.75
C LYS A 116 -30.82 17.90 25.55
N ALA A 117 -30.94 19.08 26.19
CA ALA A 117 -29.87 19.60 27.05
C ALA A 117 -29.49 18.61 28.14
N GLY A 118 -28.19 18.34 28.29
CA GLY A 118 -27.67 17.48 29.33
C GLY A 118 -28.03 15.99 29.20
N PHE A 119 -28.45 15.54 28.01
CA PHE A 119 -28.70 14.13 27.75
C PHE A 119 -27.47 13.26 28.05
N LYS A 120 -27.70 12.23 28.86
CA LYS A 120 -26.65 11.25 29.25
C LYS A 120 -27.19 9.85 28.97
N PRO A 121 -26.71 9.19 27.89
CA PRO A 121 -27.13 7.84 27.56
C PRO A 121 -26.63 6.84 28.62
N ALA A 122 -27.32 5.73 28.76
CA ALA A 122 -26.77 4.59 29.45
C ALA A 122 -25.54 4.05 28.68
N PRO A 123 -24.53 3.49 29.35
CA PRO A 123 -23.30 3.02 28.72
C PRO A 123 -23.51 2.01 27.60
N THR A 124 -24.64 1.29 27.58
CA THR A 124 -24.96 0.22 26.63
C THR A 124 -25.90 0.66 25.50
N GLU A 125 -26.29 1.91 25.42
CA GLU A 125 -27.25 2.39 24.40
C GLU A 125 -26.59 2.65 23.01
N GLY A 126 -25.27 2.60 22.90
CA GLY A 126 -24.55 2.70 21.63
C GLY A 126 -24.46 4.11 21.03
N TYR A 127 -24.69 5.15 21.85
CA TYR A 127 -24.46 6.52 21.40
C TYR A 127 -22.98 6.84 21.30
N ILE A 128 -22.60 7.56 20.24
CA ILE A 128 -21.29 8.20 20.12
C ILE A 128 -21.46 9.72 20.14
N THR A 129 -20.64 10.43 20.91
CA THR A 129 -20.65 11.89 20.92
C THR A 129 -19.76 12.44 19.82
N LEU A 130 -20.33 13.21 18.89
CA LEU A 130 -19.62 13.96 17.86
C LEU A 130 -19.35 15.37 18.37
N THR A 131 -18.07 15.73 18.52
CA THR A 131 -17.64 17.03 19.03
C THR A 131 -16.67 17.72 18.07
N THR A 132 -16.53 19.05 18.20
CA THR A 132 -15.68 19.86 17.31
C THR A 132 -14.19 19.77 17.66
N HIS A 133 -13.83 19.51 18.93
CA HIS A 133 -12.47 19.59 19.44
C HIS A 133 -11.92 18.24 19.94
N ASN A 134 -10.65 17.94 19.63
CA ASN A 134 -10.00 16.71 20.07
C ASN A 134 -9.93 16.57 21.60
N TYR A 135 -9.65 17.67 22.33
CA TYR A 135 -9.55 17.61 23.80
C TYR A 135 -10.86 17.19 24.44
N LYS A 136 -12.02 17.70 23.96
CA LYS A 136 -13.34 17.29 24.44
C LYS A 136 -13.59 15.80 24.25
N ALA A 137 -13.24 15.27 23.06
CA ALA A 137 -13.38 13.83 22.79
C ALA A 137 -12.51 12.98 23.74
N ILE A 138 -11.27 13.40 23.98
CA ILE A 138 -10.33 12.70 24.88
C ILE A 138 -10.85 12.73 26.31
N GLU A 139 -11.29 13.89 26.82
CA GLU A 139 -11.83 14.04 28.17
C GLU A 139 -13.08 13.19 28.39
N LEU A 140 -14.01 13.20 27.42
CA LEU A 140 -15.22 12.38 27.50
C LEU A 140 -14.86 10.88 27.52
N ASN A 141 -14.00 10.41 26.66
CA ASN A 141 -13.57 9.01 26.63
C ASN A 141 -12.92 8.60 27.97
N LYS A 142 -12.00 9.42 28.50
CA LYS A 142 -11.38 9.18 29.82
C LYS A 142 -12.37 9.19 30.93
N ALA A 143 -13.31 10.14 30.95
CA ALA A 143 -14.34 10.26 31.99
C ALA A 143 -15.29 9.05 31.99
N PHE A 144 -15.67 8.53 30.81
CA PHE A 144 -16.49 7.33 30.74
C PHE A 144 -15.70 6.07 31.14
N LEU A 145 -14.45 5.94 30.71
CA LEU A 145 -13.59 4.81 31.06
C LEU A 145 -13.34 4.76 32.57
N SER A 146 -13.12 5.92 33.22
CA SER A 146 -12.88 6.00 34.68
C SER A 146 -14.10 5.60 35.50
N LYS A 147 -15.33 5.84 35.00
CA LYS A 147 -16.59 5.46 35.69
C LYS A 147 -16.86 3.96 35.64
N LEU A 148 -16.26 3.23 34.71
CA LEU A 148 -16.40 1.78 34.67
C LEU A 148 -15.64 1.13 35.83
N GLN A 149 -16.36 0.22 36.52
CA GLN A 149 -15.77 -0.58 37.59
C GLN A 149 -14.83 -1.65 37.02
N GLY A 150 -13.89 -2.09 37.84
CA GLY A 150 -12.97 -3.17 37.48
C GLY A 150 -11.56 -2.68 37.10
N LYS A 151 -10.71 -3.65 36.82
CA LYS A 151 -9.29 -3.42 36.52
C LYS A 151 -9.11 -2.93 35.07
N SER A 152 -8.22 -1.96 34.88
CA SER A 152 -7.75 -1.56 33.54
C SER A 152 -6.79 -2.59 32.98
N PHE A 153 -6.94 -2.87 31.70
CA PHE A 153 -6.01 -3.65 30.89
C PHE A 153 -5.33 -2.73 29.89
N PHE A 154 -4.02 -2.89 29.74
CA PHE A 154 -3.19 -2.09 28.84
C PHE A 154 -2.62 -3.00 27.76
N TYR A 155 -2.83 -2.61 26.52
CA TYR A 155 -2.31 -3.31 25.35
C TYR A 155 -1.35 -2.39 24.63
N GLU A 156 -0.10 -2.83 24.48
CA GLU A 156 0.96 -2.07 23.80
C GLU A 156 1.07 -2.49 22.34
N ALA A 157 1.25 -1.52 21.46
CA ALA A 157 1.55 -1.77 20.07
C ALA A 157 2.96 -2.40 19.92
N VAL A 158 3.09 -3.39 19.07
CA VAL A 158 4.38 -3.94 18.66
C VAL A 158 4.81 -3.26 17.37
N ILE A 159 5.94 -2.55 17.41
CA ILE A 159 6.45 -1.77 16.29
C ILE A 159 7.77 -2.41 15.85
N GLU A 160 7.87 -2.77 14.58
CA GLU A 160 9.06 -3.37 13.99
C GLU A 160 9.50 -2.56 12.77
N GLY A 161 10.81 -2.41 12.59
CA GLY A 161 11.38 -1.68 11.45
C GLY A 161 11.15 -0.17 11.49
N ASP A 162 11.04 0.44 10.31
CA ASP A 162 10.87 1.88 10.15
C ASP A 162 9.37 2.24 10.07
N PHE A 163 8.78 2.63 11.19
CA PHE A 163 7.41 3.13 11.26
C PHE A 163 7.38 4.42 12.09
N ASN A 164 7.07 5.54 11.44
CA ASN A 164 7.15 6.86 12.07
C ASN A 164 5.98 7.07 13.06
N GLU A 165 6.27 7.60 14.26
CA GLU A 165 5.26 7.87 15.30
C GLU A 165 4.12 8.80 14.83
N TYR A 166 4.43 9.80 14.01
CA TYR A 166 3.42 10.71 13.46
C TYR A 166 2.43 10.04 12.51
N THR A 167 2.75 8.82 12.03
CA THR A 167 1.91 8.03 11.13
C THR A 167 1.23 6.84 11.81
N TYR A 168 1.31 6.75 13.14
CA TYR A 168 0.64 5.66 13.86
C TYR A 168 -0.86 5.70 13.62
N PRO A 169 -1.46 4.58 13.22
CA PRO A 169 -2.90 4.49 12.96
C PRO A 169 -3.72 4.58 14.25
N LEU A 170 -3.12 4.28 15.40
CA LEU A 170 -3.71 4.27 16.73
C LEU A 170 -2.70 4.76 17.77
N GLU A 171 -3.19 5.06 18.98
CA GLU A 171 -2.32 5.30 20.13
C GLU A 171 -1.49 4.05 20.44
N LYS A 172 -0.24 4.24 20.87
CA LYS A 172 0.67 3.14 21.19
C LYS A 172 0.15 2.24 22.30
N THR A 173 -0.52 2.83 23.29
CA THR A 173 -1.09 2.14 24.43
C THR A 173 -2.60 2.24 24.39
N LEU A 174 -3.29 1.12 24.33
CA LEU A 174 -4.74 1.03 24.40
C LEU A 174 -5.16 0.60 25.81
N GLU A 175 -5.79 1.51 26.59
CA GLU A 175 -6.36 1.21 27.88
C GLU A 175 -7.83 0.83 27.73
N LEU A 176 -8.23 -0.33 28.24
CA LEU A 176 -9.60 -0.83 28.23
C LEU A 176 -10.04 -1.37 29.60
N LYS A 177 -11.35 -1.35 29.81
CA LYS A 177 -12.05 -2.06 30.90
C LYS A 177 -13.20 -2.90 30.32
N ILE A 178 -13.64 -3.91 31.06
CA ILE A 178 -14.89 -4.63 30.72
C ILE A 178 -16.03 -3.62 30.69
N GLY A 179 -16.90 -3.67 29.69
CA GLY A 179 -17.97 -2.69 29.44
C GLY A 179 -17.52 -1.46 28.65
N ALA A 180 -16.25 -1.32 28.30
CA ALA A 180 -15.78 -0.18 27.49
C ALA A 180 -16.43 -0.20 26.10
N GLN A 181 -16.96 0.95 25.68
CA GLN A 181 -17.45 1.18 24.33
C GLN A 181 -16.26 1.40 23.41
N VAL A 182 -16.14 0.57 22.41
CA VAL A 182 -15.05 0.59 21.43
C VAL A 182 -15.59 0.64 20.01
N MET A 183 -14.76 1.15 19.10
CA MET A 183 -15.02 1.18 17.67
C MET A 183 -13.89 0.51 16.92
N PHE A 184 -14.23 -0.29 15.92
CA PHE A 184 -13.27 -0.86 14.99
C PHE A 184 -12.73 0.22 14.05
N VAL A 185 -11.42 0.21 13.80
CA VAL A 185 -10.76 1.15 12.89
C VAL A 185 -10.29 0.50 11.59
N LYS A 186 -10.74 -0.73 11.35
CA LYS A 186 -10.49 -1.52 10.14
C LYS A 186 -11.68 -2.39 9.80
N ASN A 187 -11.79 -2.76 8.52
CA ASN A 187 -12.72 -3.79 8.09
C ASN A 187 -12.19 -5.17 8.46
N ASP A 188 -13.10 -6.13 8.66
CA ASP A 188 -12.73 -7.52 8.91
C ASP A 188 -12.02 -8.11 7.68
N THR A 189 -10.76 -8.51 7.86
CA THR A 189 -9.91 -9.08 6.81
C THR A 189 -10.08 -10.60 6.65
N THR A 190 -10.90 -11.23 7.51
CA THR A 190 -11.09 -12.70 7.48
C THR A 190 -12.07 -13.18 6.39
N GLY A 191 -12.69 -12.26 5.65
CA GLY A 191 -13.70 -12.56 4.63
C GLY A 191 -15.13 -12.76 5.18
N ASN A 192 -15.31 -12.85 6.50
CA ASN A 192 -16.61 -13.10 7.13
C ASN A 192 -17.45 -11.82 7.37
N GLN A 193 -16.91 -10.65 7.10
CA GLN A 193 -17.55 -9.33 7.26
C GLN A 193 -18.24 -9.11 8.62
N ARG A 194 -17.68 -9.66 9.70
CA ARG A 194 -18.24 -9.60 11.07
C ARG A 194 -18.28 -8.17 11.62
N TYR A 195 -17.35 -7.33 11.18
CA TYR A 195 -17.26 -5.93 11.53
C TYR A 195 -16.66 -5.10 10.37
N PHE A 196 -16.90 -3.80 10.44
CA PHE A 196 -16.39 -2.82 9.48
C PHE A 196 -15.83 -1.60 10.22
N ASN A 197 -15.07 -0.78 9.53
CA ASN A 197 -14.53 0.46 10.09
C ASN A 197 -15.67 1.38 10.54
N GLY A 198 -15.67 1.76 11.82
CA GLY A 198 -16.73 2.55 12.45
C GLY A 198 -17.77 1.73 13.22
N LYS A 199 -17.79 0.39 13.12
CA LYS A 199 -18.72 -0.43 13.90
C LYS A 199 -18.40 -0.34 15.38
N ILE A 200 -19.42 0.01 16.18
CA ILE A 200 -19.34 0.17 17.64
C ILE A 200 -19.77 -1.10 18.36
N GLY A 201 -19.05 -1.45 19.40
CA GLY A 201 -19.39 -2.57 20.28
C GLY A 201 -18.89 -2.34 21.71
N TYR A 202 -19.12 -3.32 22.57
CA TYR A 202 -18.72 -3.30 23.98
C TYR A 202 -17.80 -4.46 24.28
N VAL A 203 -16.77 -4.18 25.06
CA VAL A 203 -15.84 -5.19 25.54
C VAL A 203 -16.54 -6.04 26.60
N THR A 204 -16.70 -7.33 26.32
CA THR A 204 -17.37 -8.28 27.25
C THR A 204 -16.37 -9.16 27.99
N ARG A 205 -15.25 -9.45 27.37
CA ARG A 205 -14.18 -10.28 27.96
C ARG A 205 -12.82 -9.78 27.49
N MET A 206 -11.86 -9.82 28.37
CA MET A 206 -10.46 -9.50 28.07
C MET A 206 -9.53 -10.48 28.80
N ASP A 207 -8.56 -10.96 28.03
CA ASP A 207 -7.41 -11.69 28.54
C ASP A 207 -6.14 -11.00 28.03
N LYS A 208 -4.96 -11.54 28.36
CA LYS A 208 -3.68 -10.98 27.92
C LYS A 208 -3.58 -10.81 26.39
N ASP A 209 -4.17 -11.75 25.65
CA ASP A 209 -4.02 -11.85 24.17
C ASP A 209 -5.36 -11.83 23.41
N THR A 210 -6.49 -11.66 24.11
CA THR A 210 -7.81 -11.71 23.50
C THR A 210 -8.70 -10.62 24.04
N ILE A 211 -9.41 -9.91 23.15
CA ILE A 211 -10.46 -8.95 23.47
C ILE A 211 -11.73 -9.42 22.78
N GLU A 212 -12.78 -9.69 23.52
CA GLU A 212 -14.08 -10.04 22.95
C GLU A 212 -14.99 -8.81 22.94
N VAL A 213 -15.55 -8.50 21.78
CA VAL A 213 -16.45 -7.37 21.56
C VAL A 213 -17.81 -7.88 21.13
N LYS A 214 -18.85 -7.41 21.85
CA LYS A 214 -20.27 -7.67 21.56
C LYS A 214 -20.91 -6.43 20.93
N PHE A 215 -21.81 -6.66 19.97
CA PHE A 215 -22.52 -5.58 19.27
C PHE A 215 -23.96 -5.44 19.77
N ASN A 216 -24.55 -4.25 19.60
CA ASN A 216 -25.94 -3.96 19.99
C ASN A 216 -26.96 -4.33 18.90
N ASP A 217 -26.51 -4.59 17.67
CA ASP A 217 -27.35 -4.93 16.53
C ASP A 217 -27.76 -6.42 16.51
N GLY A 218 -27.45 -7.17 17.56
CA GLY A 218 -27.74 -8.61 17.65
C GLY A 218 -26.76 -9.51 16.90
N SER A 219 -25.77 -8.93 16.22
CA SER A 219 -24.73 -9.72 15.57
C SER A 219 -23.84 -10.45 16.59
N ALA A 220 -23.21 -11.56 16.16
CA ALA A 220 -22.38 -12.40 17.02
C ALA A 220 -21.19 -11.61 17.60
N SER A 221 -20.81 -11.91 18.84
CA SER A 221 -19.58 -11.40 19.45
C SER A 221 -18.35 -11.78 18.63
N VAL A 222 -17.33 -10.93 18.64
CA VAL A 222 -16.09 -11.12 17.91
C VAL A 222 -14.91 -11.15 18.85
N ALA A 223 -14.13 -12.23 18.81
CA ALA A 223 -12.79 -12.24 19.38
C ALA A 223 -11.85 -11.46 18.45
N VAL A 224 -11.38 -10.33 18.94
CA VAL A 224 -10.53 -9.41 18.18
C VAL A 224 -9.09 -9.86 18.28
N THR A 225 -8.43 -9.94 17.13
CA THR A 225 -6.99 -10.23 17.04
C THR A 225 -6.21 -8.99 16.62
N PRO A 226 -4.94 -8.85 17.03
CA PRO A 226 -4.12 -7.75 16.56
C PRO A 226 -3.99 -7.73 15.04
N TYR A 227 -4.09 -6.55 14.46
CA TYR A 227 -3.87 -6.28 13.04
C TYR A 227 -2.49 -5.66 12.85
N SER A 228 -1.82 -5.98 11.75
CA SER A 228 -0.53 -5.42 11.39
C SER A 228 -0.70 -4.40 10.27
N TRP A 229 -0.45 -3.13 10.56
CA TRP A 229 -0.32 -2.09 9.54
C TRP A 229 1.10 -2.09 9.02
N GLU A 230 1.26 -1.96 7.71
CA GLU A 230 2.56 -1.98 7.04
C GLU A 230 2.92 -0.60 6.52
N ASN A 231 4.14 -0.16 6.79
CA ASN A 231 4.75 0.98 6.11
C ASN A 231 5.43 0.45 4.85
N ILE A 232 4.78 0.65 3.69
CA ILE A 232 5.26 0.16 2.41
C ILE A 232 6.13 1.23 1.75
N LYS A 233 7.35 0.85 1.36
CA LYS A 233 8.22 1.64 0.48
C LYS A 233 8.27 0.99 -0.89
N TYR A 234 8.15 1.81 -1.92
CA TYR A 234 8.26 1.36 -3.30
C TYR A 234 9.71 1.40 -3.75
N LYS A 235 10.21 0.32 -4.31
CA LYS A 235 11.55 0.23 -4.87
C LYS A 235 11.47 -0.24 -6.31
N LEU A 236 12.22 0.43 -7.20
CA LEU A 236 12.36 -0.05 -8.56
C LEU A 236 13.29 -1.28 -8.58
N ASN A 237 12.80 -2.39 -9.09
CA ASN A 237 13.64 -3.55 -9.38
C ASN A 237 14.48 -3.23 -10.61
N SER A 238 15.80 -3.12 -10.45
CA SER A 238 16.71 -2.76 -11.52
C SER A 238 16.79 -3.81 -12.64
N THR A 239 16.31 -5.03 -12.40
CA THR A 239 16.36 -6.14 -13.35
C THR A 239 15.08 -6.23 -14.19
N THR A 240 13.90 -6.11 -13.55
CA THR A 240 12.60 -6.19 -14.23
C THR A 240 12.06 -4.84 -14.65
N ASN A 241 12.64 -3.75 -14.12
CA ASN A 241 12.16 -2.37 -14.24
C ASN A 241 10.72 -2.19 -13.72
N GLU A 242 10.30 -3.06 -12.80
CA GLU A 242 9.00 -3.00 -12.14
C GLU A 242 9.13 -2.42 -10.73
N ILE A 243 8.06 -1.80 -10.28
CA ILE A 243 7.98 -1.29 -8.90
C ILE A 243 7.64 -2.45 -7.98
N GLU A 244 8.52 -2.74 -7.03
CA GLU A 244 8.28 -3.73 -5.97
C GLU A 244 7.91 -3.01 -4.68
N GLU A 245 6.93 -3.56 -3.97
CA GLU A 245 6.56 -3.14 -2.63
C GLU A 245 7.51 -3.77 -1.61
N GLN A 246 8.09 -2.93 -0.76
CA GLN A 246 8.91 -3.37 0.36
C GLN A 246 8.33 -2.88 1.67
N VAL A 247 7.98 -3.81 2.56
CA VAL A 247 7.58 -3.47 3.92
C VAL A 247 8.81 -2.93 4.66
N ALA A 248 8.79 -1.63 4.98
CA ALA A 248 9.87 -0.96 5.70
C ALA A 248 9.72 -1.11 7.21
N GLY A 249 8.48 -1.17 7.69
CA GLY A 249 8.16 -1.37 9.09
C GLY A 249 6.70 -1.80 9.28
N THR A 250 6.39 -2.31 10.47
CA THR A 250 5.04 -2.73 10.85
C THR A 250 4.64 -2.13 12.18
N PHE A 251 3.35 -1.79 12.30
CA PHE A 251 2.70 -1.42 13.54
C PHE A 251 1.60 -2.44 13.82
N LYS A 252 1.80 -3.30 14.81
CA LYS A 252 0.85 -4.36 15.15
C LYS A 252 0.11 -4.01 16.44
N HIS A 253 -1.21 -3.90 16.35
CA HIS A 253 -2.06 -3.55 17.49
C HIS A 253 -3.49 -4.06 17.28
N TYR A 254 -4.30 -4.06 18.35
CA TYR A 254 -5.73 -4.31 18.23
C TYR A 254 -6.38 -3.17 17.45
N PRO A 255 -7.20 -3.46 16.41
CA PRO A 255 -7.82 -2.44 15.57
C PRO A 255 -9.04 -1.80 16.27
N LEU A 256 -8.86 -1.35 17.50
CA LEU A 256 -9.89 -0.79 18.38
C LEU A 256 -9.46 0.56 18.94
N LYS A 257 -10.43 1.45 19.16
CA LYS A 257 -10.28 2.66 19.96
C LYS A 257 -11.50 2.90 20.83
N LEU A 258 -11.36 3.66 21.93
CA LEU A 258 -12.50 4.12 22.72
C LEU A 258 -13.45 4.96 21.84
N ALA A 259 -14.74 4.78 22.02
CA ALA A 259 -15.76 5.31 21.12
C ALA A 259 -16.98 5.92 21.82
N TRP A 260 -16.86 6.45 23.01
CA TRP A 260 -17.91 7.30 23.56
C TRP A 260 -17.95 8.70 22.94
N ALA A 261 -16.79 9.19 22.51
CA ALA A 261 -16.68 10.46 21.79
C ALA A 261 -15.61 10.42 20.71
N ILE A 262 -15.87 11.14 19.61
CA ILE A 262 -14.96 11.34 18.48
C ILE A 262 -15.17 12.75 17.92
N THR A 263 -14.16 13.34 17.29
CA THR A 263 -14.36 14.62 16.61
C THR A 263 -15.09 14.45 15.28
N VAL A 264 -15.82 15.50 14.86
CA VAL A 264 -16.49 15.55 13.55
C VAL A 264 -15.50 15.25 12.43
N HIS A 265 -14.27 15.80 12.47
CA HIS A 265 -13.22 15.51 11.48
C HIS A 265 -12.87 14.02 11.40
N LYS A 266 -12.65 13.38 12.57
CA LYS A 266 -12.31 11.95 12.62
C LYS A 266 -13.49 11.02 12.34
N SER A 267 -14.72 11.56 12.31
CA SER A 267 -15.93 10.82 11.95
C SER A 267 -16.18 10.80 10.43
N GLN A 268 -15.42 11.56 9.65
CA GLN A 268 -15.55 11.60 8.20
C GLN A 268 -15.35 10.19 7.60
N GLY A 269 -16.17 9.82 6.61
CA GLY A 269 -16.20 8.46 6.08
C GLY A 269 -16.93 7.40 6.94
N LEU A 270 -17.22 7.68 8.22
CA LEU A 270 -17.93 6.76 9.12
C LEU A 270 -19.45 6.94 9.05
N THR A 271 -20.19 5.94 9.55
CA THR A 271 -21.65 5.96 9.65
C THR A 271 -22.08 5.41 11.00
N PHE A 272 -23.04 6.09 11.66
CA PHE A 272 -23.52 5.73 12.98
C PHE A 272 -25.04 5.59 13.00
N GLU A 273 -25.54 4.65 13.79
CA GLU A 273 -26.97 4.48 14.03
C GLU A 273 -27.47 5.53 15.05
N LYS A 274 -26.66 5.87 16.06
CA LYS A 274 -27.01 6.81 17.12
C LYS A 274 -25.84 7.75 17.40
N ALA A 275 -26.10 9.05 17.41
CA ALA A 275 -25.09 10.03 17.78
C ALA A 275 -25.66 11.17 18.63
N ILE A 276 -24.87 11.59 19.61
CA ILE A 276 -25.03 12.85 20.31
C ILE A 276 -24.18 13.87 19.57
N VAL A 277 -24.81 14.93 19.09
CA VAL A 277 -24.12 15.94 18.29
C VAL A 277 -23.95 17.19 19.17
N ASP A 278 -22.71 17.47 19.56
CA ASP A 278 -22.28 18.64 20.34
C ASP A 278 -21.45 19.57 19.43
N ILE A 279 -22.15 20.44 18.73
CA ILE A 279 -21.61 21.34 17.70
C ILE A 279 -21.91 22.82 17.96
N GLY A 280 -22.30 23.18 19.18
CA GLY A 280 -22.53 24.58 19.55
C GLY A 280 -21.32 25.49 19.36
N ASP A 281 -20.11 24.91 19.48
CA ASP A 281 -18.82 25.56 19.20
C ASP A 281 -18.28 25.24 17.79
N ALA A 282 -19.16 24.97 16.80
CA ALA A 282 -18.73 24.78 15.42
C ALA A 282 -18.09 26.08 14.90
N PHE A 283 -16.84 25.97 14.43
CA PHE A 283 -16.03 27.11 14.02
C PHE A 283 -15.75 27.14 12.51
N ALA A 284 -16.02 26.06 11.80
CA ALA A 284 -15.78 25.98 10.36
C ALA A 284 -17.07 25.60 9.60
N PRO A 285 -17.25 26.17 8.39
CA PRO A 285 -18.34 25.76 7.48
C PRO A 285 -18.35 24.24 7.28
N GLY A 286 -19.52 23.66 7.07
CA GLY A 286 -19.67 22.23 6.80
C GLY A 286 -19.60 21.30 8.03
N GLN A 287 -19.11 21.73 9.20
CA GLN A 287 -19.02 20.86 10.39
C GLN A 287 -20.38 20.32 10.82
N VAL A 288 -21.42 21.15 10.78
CA VAL A 288 -22.79 20.74 11.13
C VAL A 288 -23.29 19.69 10.14
N TYR A 289 -23.13 19.95 8.84
CA TYR A 289 -23.52 19.02 7.78
C TYR A 289 -22.78 17.69 7.91
N VAL A 290 -21.45 17.72 8.11
CA VAL A 290 -20.66 16.49 8.30
C VAL A 290 -21.14 15.70 9.51
N ALA A 291 -21.41 16.35 10.65
CA ALA A 291 -21.86 15.67 11.86
C ALA A 291 -23.22 14.99 11.64
N LEU A 292 -24.20 15.70 11.09
CA LEU A 292 -25.53 15.16 10.84
C LEU A 292 -25.51 14.07 9.75
N SER A 293 -24.75 14.28 8.69
CA SER A 293 -24.64 13.31 7.59
C SER A 293 -23.97 11.97 7.99
N ARG A 294 -23.40 11.88 9.20
CA ARG A 294 -22.89 10.59 9.75
C ARG A 294 -23.99 9.65 10.18
N LEU A 295 -25.20 10.17 10.44
CA LEU A 295 -26.35 9.36 10.86
C LEU A 295 -27.09 8.76 9.67
N ARG A 296 -27.72 7.61 9.90
CA ARG A 296 -28.61 6.98 8.92
C ARG A 296 -30.03 7.55 8.93
N SER A 297 -30.49 7.97 10.11
CA SER A 297 -31.83 8.52 10.30
C SER A 297 -31.88 9.52 11.46
N LEU A 298 -32.92 10.31 11.52
CA LEU A 298 -33.20 11.25 12.61
C LEU A 298 -33.47 10.54 13.95
N ASN A 299 -33.97 9.31 13.93
CA ASN A 299 -34.29 8.55 15.16
C ASN A 299 -33.07 8.31 16.08
N GLY A 300 -31.86 8.33 15.51
CA GLY A 300 -30.60 8.20 16.27
C GLY A 300 -29.99 9.52 16.73
N LEU A 301 -30.60 10.66 16.36
CA LEU A 301 -30.06 11.99 16.63
C LEU A 301 -30.41 12.48 18.03
N VAL A 302 -29.43 13.01 18.77
CA VAL A 302 -29.63 13.88 19.94
C VAL A 302 -28.73 15.10 19.75
N LEU A 303 -29.29 16.29 19.86
CA LEU A 303 -28.56 17.55 19.90
C LEU A 303 -28.42 17.99 21.38
N THR A 304 -27.20 18.29 21.83
CA THR A 304 -26.94 18.79 23.20
C THR A 304 -26.63 20.27 23.26
N SER A 305 -26.37 20.87 22.11
CA SER A 305 -26.18 22.31 21.92
C SER A 305 -27.19 22.83 20.89
N SER A 306 -27.66 24.08 21.07
CA SER A 306 -28.48 24.74 20.07
C SER A 306 -27.68 25.06 18.82
N LEU A 307 -28.31 24.90 17.65
CA LEU A 307 -27.68 25.26 16.37
C LEU A 307 -27.60 26.79 16.25
N ASN A 308 -26.39 27.29 16.01
CA ASN A 308 -26.21 28.69 15.68
C ASN A 308 -26.40 28.84 14.14
N VAL A 309 -27.32 29.72 13.71
CA VAL A 309 -27.60 29.99 12.31
C VAL A 309 -26.33 30.39 11.54
N ASN A 310 -25.42 31.13 12.18
CA ASN A 310 -24.17 31.56 11.58
C ASN A 310 -23.16 30.42 11.34
N SER A 311 -23.26 29.31 12.08
CA SER A 311 -22.35 28.15 11.88
C SER A 311 -22.81 27.18 10.79
N ILE A 312 -23.98 27.44 10.18
CA ILE A 312 -24.57 26.63 9.11
C ILE A 312 -24.14 27.12 7.71
N GLN A 313 -23.61 28.33 7.60
CA GLN A 313 -23.27 28.93 6.30
C GLN A 313 -22.19 28.14 5.56
N SER A 314 -22.48 27.79 4.30
CA SER A 314 -21.47 27.30 3.36
C SER A 314 -20.69 28.47 2.76
N ASP A 315 -19.45 28.21 2.36
CA ASP A 315 -18.60 29.25 1.72
C ASP A 315 -19.17 29.62 0.35
N ILE A 316 -19.40 30.90 0.10
CA ILE A 316 -19.93 31.44 -1.15
C ILE A 316 -19.05 31.02 -2.35
N LYS A 317 -17.74 30.88 -2.16
CA LYS A 317 -16.79 30.49 -3.22
C LYS A 317 -17.05 29.07 -3.68
N ILE A 318 -17.37 28.14 -2.75
CA ILE A 318 -17.72 26.77 -3.07
C ILE A 318 -19.01 26.71 -3.88
N ALA A 319 -20.05 27.41 -3.41
CA ALA A 319 -21.33 27.48 -4.10
C ALA A 319 -21.18 28.06 -5.53
N SER A 320 -20.40 29.12 -5.68
CA SER A 320 -20.11 29.73 -6.98
C SER A 320 -19.34 28.79 -7.90
N TYR A 321 -18.32 28.11 -7.41
CA TYR A 321 -17.54 27.15 -8.19
C TYR A 321 -18.41 25.99 -8.68
N SER A 322 -19.17 25.36 -7.79
CA SER A 322 -20.04 24.22 -8.12
C SER A 322 -21.07 24.60 -9.20
N LYS A 323 -21.76 25.73 -9.02
CA LYS A 323 -22.76 26.22 -9.98
C LYS A 323 -22.15 26.47 -11.36
N THR A 324 -21.00 27.15 -11.43
CA THR A 324 -20.33 27.46 -12.71
C THR A 324 -19.91 26.18 -13.45
N GLN A 325 -19.49 25.14 -12.75
CA GLN A 325 -19.06 23.88 -13.38
C GLN A 325 -20.24 23.05 -13.89
N THR A 326 -21.35 23.01 -13.16
CA THR A 326 -22.53 22.22 -13.54
C THR A 326 -23.25 22.79 -14.77
N GLU A 327 -23.30 24.12 -14.90
CA GLU A 327 -23.99 24.80 -16.04
C GLU A 327 -23.21 24.70 -17.37
N GLN A 328 -21.92 24.40 -17.35
CA GLN A 328 -21.04 24.51 -18.54
C GLN A 328 -20.76 23.18 -19.25
N GLN A 329 -21.15 22.01 -18.74
CA GLN A 329 -20.64 20.74 -19.27
C GLN A 329 -21.74 19.79 -19.78
N ASN A 330 -21.76 19.56 -21.10
CA ASN A 330 -22.38 18.38 -21.68
C ASN A 330 -21.44 17.19 -21.58
N LEU A 331 -21.57 16.39 -20.50
CA LEU A 331 -20.67 15.28 -20.18
C LEU A 331 -20.56 14.23 -21.30
N ARG A 332 -21.62 14.03 -22.11
CA ARG A 332 -21.58 13.05 -23.22
C ARG A 332 -20.71 13.52 -24.38
N GLU A 333 -20.87 14.78 -24.78
CA GLU A 333 -20.03 15.37 -25.84
C GLU A 333 -18.56 15.45 -25.38
N LEU A 334 -18.36 15.82 -24.12
CA LEU A 334 -17.04 15.88 -23.51
C LEU A 334 -16.38 14.49 -23.49
N LEU A 335 -17.10 13.45 -23.05
CA LEU A 335 -16.59 12.07 -23.03
C LEU A 335 -16.17 11.63 -24.43
N THR A 336 -16.99 11.90 -25.44
CA THR A 336 -16.67 11.56 -26.83
C THR A 336 -15.40 12.27 -27.30
N ARG A 337 -15.31 13.59 -27.05
CA ARG A 337 -14.15 14.38 -27.43
C ARG A 337 -12.87 13.94 -26.75
N GLU A 338 -12.93 13.74 -25.44
CA GLU A 338 -11.75 13.35 -24.64
C GLU A 338 -11.32 11.92 -24.94
N THR A 339 -12.25 11.00 -25.18
CA THR A 339 -11.93 9.64 -25.65
C THR A 339 -11.15 9.69 -26.95
N TYR A 340 -11.60 10.52 -27.89
CA TYR A 340 -10.94 10.68 -29.18
C TYR A 340 -9.54 11.27 -29.05
N SER A 341 -9.40 12.33 -28.24
CA SER A 341 -8.11 12.95 -27.95
C SER A 341 -7.16 11.98 -27.28
N PHE A 342 -7.62 11.24 -26.26
CA PHE A 342 -6.81 10.22 -25.59
C PHE A 342 -6.33 9.13 -26.56
N LEU A 343 -7.22 8.61 -27.42
CA LEU A 343 -6.85 7.60 -28.39
C LEU A 343 -5.81 8.12 -29.40
N LYS A 344 -6.00 9.34 -29.90
CA LYS A 344 -5.03 9.99 -30.79
C LYS A 344 -3.66 10.07 -30.15
N ASP A 345 -3.59 10.66 -28.95
CA ASP A 345 -2.34 10.85 -28.21
C ASP A 345 -1.66 9.50 -27.86
N TYR A 346 -2.45 8.53 -27.42
CA TYR A 346 -1.94 7.22 -27.07
C TYR A 346 -1.37 6.50 -28.28
N VAL A 347 -2.11 6.48 -29.38
CA VAL A 347 -1.68 5.78 -30.60
C VAL A 347 -0.44 6.45 -31.20
N VAL A 348 -0.42 7.78 -31.30
CA VAL A 348 0.76 8.53 -31.78
C VAL A 348 1.99 8.25 -30.92
N LYS A 349 1.84 8.31 -29.59
CA LYS A 349 2.92 8.04 -28.63
C LYS A 349 3.43 6.61 -28.69
N SER A 350 2.57 5.64 -29.02
CA SER A 350 2.98 4.23 -29.14
C SER A 350 3.97 3.97 -30.26
N PHE A 351 4.06 4.87 -31.26
CA PHE A 351 5.01 4.80 -32.36
C PHE A 351 6.10 5.89 -32.29
N GLU A 352 6.22 6.60 -31.17
CA GLU A 352 7.26 7.61 -30.92
C GLU A 352 8.54 6.94 -30.44
N LEU A 353 9.44 6.55 -31.34
CA LEU A 353 10.67 5.83 -31.00
C LEU A 353 11.87 6.76 -30.69
N GLY A 354 11.73 8.07 -30.77
CA GLY A 354 12.85 9.00 -30.65
C GLY A 354 13.55 8.96 -29.29
N SER A 355 12.78 8.95 -28.20
CA SER A 355 13.34 8.89 -26.84
C SER A 355 13.99 7.53 -26.53
N PHE A 356 13.41 6.47 -27.05
CA PHE A 356 13.91 5.11 -26.93
C PHE A 356 15.27 4.94 -27.67
N ILE A 357 15.35 5.39 -28.94
CA ILE A 357 16.59 5.33 -29.70
C ILE A 357 17.70 6.15 -29.06
N ARG A 358 17.39 7.34 -28.53
CA ARG A 358 18.39 8.16 -27.81
C ARG A 358 19.02 7.40 -26.63
N LYS A 359 18.24 6.65 -25.86
CA LYS A 359 18.78 5.84 -24.75
C LYS A 359 19.72 4.73 -25.22
N ILE A 360 19.47 4.19 -26.41
CA ILE A 360 20.36 3.20 -27.03
C ILE A 360 21.65 3.85 -27.52
N GLU A 361 21.57 5.04 -28.11
CA GLU A 361 22.74 5.83 -28.49
C GLU A 361 23.63 6.15 -27.28
N GLU A 362 23.00 6.65 -26.18
CA GLU A 362 23.70 6.91 -24.91
C GLU A 362 24.39 5.63 -24.37
N HIS A 363 23.73 4.47 -24.49
CA HIS A 363 24.33 3.21 -24.10
C HIS A 363 25.53 2.86 -24.97
N THR A 364 25.43 2.99 -26.31
CA THR A 364 26.50 2.69 -27.25
C THR A 364 27.71 3.62 -27.05
N GLU A 365 27.49 4.91 -26.78
CA GLU A 365 28.56 5.84 -26.46
C GLU A 365 29.37 5.41 -25.21
N GLY A 366 28.72 4.76 -24.25
CA GLY A 366 29.37 4.23 -23.06
C GLY A 366 30.45 3.16 -23.33
N TYR A 367 30.49 2.57 -24.51
CA TYR A 367 31.53 1.59 -24.88
C TYR A 367 32.86 2.25 -25.32
N VAL A 368 32.85 3.52 -25.68
CA VAL A 368 34.04 4.24 -26.21
C VAL A 368 34.82 4.97 -25.11
N LYS A 369 34.25 5.18 -23.94
CA LYS A 369 34.89 5.91 -22.82
C LYS A 369 36.13 5.12 -22.34
N ALA A 370 37.32 5.62 -22.65
CA ALA A 370 38.61 4.96 -22.42
C ALA A 370 39.00 4.79 -20.92
N GLU A 371 38.37 5.53 -20.01
CA GLU A 371 38.71 5.54 -18.59
C GLU A 371 38.21 4.29 -17.86
N ASN A 372 37.24 3.57 -18.41
CA ASN A 372 36.69 2.38 -17.79
C ASN A 372 37.20 1.11 -18.51
N LYS A 373 38.17 0.41 -17.93
CA LYS A 373 38.56 -0.96 -18.35
C LYS A 373 37.43 -1.97 -18.06
N SER A 374 36.26 -1.77 -18.70
CA SER A 374 35.08 -2.62 -18.54
C SER A 374 35.06 -3.69 -19.64
N VAL A 375 34.56 -4.88 -19.29
CA VAL A 375 34.38 -5.99 -20.25
C VAL A 375 33.50 -5.58 -21.43
N LYS A 376 32.53 -4.68 -21.23
CA LYS A 376 31.61 -4.20 -22.27
C LYS A 376 32.36 -3.62 -23.48
N GLN A 377 33.55 -3.02 -23.32
CA GLN A 377 34.32 -2.43 -24.41
C GLN A 377 34.69 -3.44 -25.47
N LYS A 378 34.84 -4.73 -25.15
CA LYS A 378 35.10 -5.82 -26.11
C LYS A 378 33.93 -6.00 -27.08
N TYR A 379 32.73 -5.60 -26.70
CA TYR A 379 31.50 -5.81 -27.44
C TYR A 379 30.96 -4.55 -28.14
N HIS A 380 31.82 -3.58 -28.38
CA HIS A 380 31.45 -2.32 -29.05
C HIS A 380 30.86 -2.54 -30.47
N SER A 381 31.42 -3.48 -31.23
CA SER A 381 30.89 -3.81 -32.55
C SER A 381 29.46 -4.34 -32.49
N TRP A 382 29.18 -5.23 -31.53
CA TRP A 382 27.84 -5.75 -31.31
C TRP A 382 26.85 -4.61 -30.93
N ALA A 383 27.26 -3.71 -30.08
CA ALA A 383 26.41 -2.58 -29.67
C ALA A 383 26.10 -1.64 -30.84
N LYS A 384 27.09 -1.35 -31.70
CA LYS A 384 26.89 -0.55 -32.92
C LYS A 384 25.96 -1.22 -33.94
N GLU A 385 26.07 -2.51 -34.11
CA GLU A 385 25.19 -3.26 -35.02
C GLU A 385 23.76 -3.27 -34.49
N PHE A 386 23.60 -3.52 -33.18
CA PHE A 386 22.32 -3.49 -32.51
C PHE A 386 21.64 -2.10 -32.61
N GLU A 387 22.38 -1.02 -32.38
CA GLU A 387 21.92 0.36 -32.55
C GLU A 387 21.49 0.64 -33.99
N LYS A 388 22.30 0.23 -34.97
CA LYS A 388 22.01 0.42 -36.40
C LYS A 388 20.69 -0.23 -36.78
N GLU A 389 20.48 -1.51 -36.43
CA GLU A 389 19.25 -2.23 -36.73
C GLU A 389 18.01 -1.57 -36.08
N LEU A 390 18.14 -1.10 -34.87
CA LEU A 390 17.05 -0.36 -34.18
C LEU A 390 16.74 0.98 -34.85
N LYS A 391 17.77 1.67 -35.36
CA LYS A 391 17.55 2.91 -36.11
C LYS A 391 16.86 2.67 -37.47
N GLU A 392 17.04 1.52 -38.08
CA GLU A 392 16.41 1.15 -39.38
C GLU A 392 14.88 1.05 -39.28
N ILE A 393 14.30 0.76 -38.07
CA ILE A 393 12.86 0.73 -37.91
C ILE A 393 12.22 2.12 -37.72
N LYS A 394 12.99 3.13 -37.32
CA LYS A 394 12.49 4.49 -37.01
C LYS A 394 11.78 5.14 -38.21
N PRO A 395 12.31 5.16 -39.44
CA PRO A 395 11.64 5.78 -40.57
C PRO A 395 10.26 5.17 -40.86
N THR A 396 10.10 3.85 -40.65
CA THR A 396 8.82 3.15 -40.79
C THR A 396 7.83 3.56 -39.72
N ALA A 397 8.29 3.65 -38.48
CA ALA A 397 7.45 4.13 -37.35
C ALA A 397 7.04 5.60 -37.53
N ASP A 398 7.95 6.46 -37.97
CA ASP A 398 7.66 7.88 -38.23
C ASP A 398 6.64 8.08 -39.38
N LYS A 399 6.78 7.33 -40.47
CA LYS A 399 5.80 7.32 -41.57
C LYS A 399 4.42 6.84 -41.06
N PHE A 400 4.41 5.78 -40.31
CA PHE A 400 3.17 5.24 -39.74
C PHE A 400 2.51 6.23 -38.79
N LYS A 401 3.28 6.89 -37.93
CA LYS A 401 2.80 7.96 -37.05
C LYS A 401 2.14 9.11 -37.84
N GLN A 402 2.76 9.57 -38.90
CA GLN A 402 2.18 10.60 -39.78
C GLN A 402 0.86 10.12 -40.42
N GLN A 403 0.83 8.88 -40.92
CA GLN A 403 -0.40 8.29 -41.46
C GLN A 403 -1.53 8.22 -40.45
N ILE A 404 -1.24 7.82 -39.20
CA ILE A 404 -2.22 7.81 -38.11
C ILE A 404 -2.82 9.20 -37.90
N ILE A 405 -1.98 10.23 -37.82
CA ILE A 405 -2.41 11.60 -37.62
C ILE A 405 -3.34 12.03 -38.78
N GLN A 406 -2.97 11.75 -40.03
CA GLN A 406 -3.79 12.07 -41.21
C GLN A 406 -5.16 11.37 -41.17
N ILE A 407 -5.20 10.08 -40.84
CA ILE A 407 -6.46 9.31 -40.76
C ILE A 407 -7.37 9.90 -39.69
N ILE A 408 -6.82 10.23 -38.51
CA ILE A 408 -7.59 10.78 -37.40
C ILE A 408 -8.11 12.19 -37.72
N ASP A 409 -7.30 13.03 -38.35
CA ASP A 409 -7.65 14.43 -38.59
C ASP A 409 -8.58 14.58 -39.81
N ALA A 410 -8.61 13.62 -40.74
CA ALA A 410 -9.50 13.63 -41.89
C ALA A 410 -10.97 13.51 -41.50
N LYS A 411 -11.31 12.84 -40.40
CA LYS A 411 -12.69 12.62 -39.89
C LYS A 411 -13.68 12.10 -40.97
N GLU A 412 -13.20 11.34 -41.92
CA GLU A 412 -14.01 10.71 -42.97
C GLU A 412 -14.81 9.55 -42.40
N ASP A 413 -15.94 9.23 -43.01
CA ASP A 413 -16.77 8.09 -42.61
C ASP A 413 -15.93 6.78 -42.67
N GLY A 414 -15.99 5.99 -41.59
CA GLY A 414 -15.22 4.73 -41.47
C GLY A 414 -13.73 4.89 -41.16
N HIS A 415 -13.23 6.13 -40.95
CA HIS A 415 -11.81 6.37 -40.66
C HIS A 415 -11.28 5.61 -39.45
N LEU A 416 -12.12 5.38 -38.42
CA LEU A 416 -11.72 4.63 -37.23
C LEU A 416 -11.55 3.13 -37.51
N ASP A 417 -12.43 2.53 -38.35
CA ASP A 417 -12.29 1.13 -38.76
C ASP A 417 -11.04 0.96 -39.61
N TYR A 418 -10.74 1.91 -40.48
CA TYR A 418 -9.49 1.92 -41.23
C TYR A 418 -8.29 2.05 -40.33
N LEU A 419 -8.34 2.94 -39.32
CA LEU A 419 -7.29 3.08 -38.32
C LEU A 419 -7.07 1.79 -37.53
N ARG A 420 -8.15 1.09 -37.13
CA ARG A 420 -8.06 -0.23 -36.48
C ARG A 420 -7.33 -1.25 -37.33
N GLN A 421 -7.66 -1.35 -38.62
CA GLN A 421 -6.98 -2.25 -39.54
C GLN A 421 -5.48 -1.90 -39.67
N ARG A 422 -5.15 -0.61 -39.77
CA ARG A 422 -3.76 -0.14 -39.83
C ARG A 422 -2.98 -0.43 -38.55
N LEU A 423 -3.60 -0.27 -37.37
CA LEU A 423 -2.99 -0.60 -36.09
C LEU A 423 -2.74 -2.10 -35.94
N ASN A 424 -3.66 -2.94 -36.39
CA ASN A 424 -3.44 -4.39 -36.42
C ASN A 424 -2.25 -4.76 -37.33
N ALA A 425 -2.19 -4.20 -38.51
CA ALA A 425 -1.06 -4.41 -39.42
C ALA A 425 0.26 -3.94 -38.79
N ALA A 426 0.26 -2.78 -38.11
CA ALA A 426 1.45 -2.29 -37.42
C ALA A 426 1.85 -3.19 -36.25
N ALA A 427 0.89 -3.65 -35.42
CA ALA A 427 1.18 -4.58 -34.33
C ALA A 427 1.81 -5.89 -34.86
N ASN A 428 1.31 -6.41 -35.98
CA ASN A 428 1.87 -7.61 -36.63
C ASN A 428 3.27 -7.37 -37.21
N TYR A 429 3.57 -6.16 -37.67
CA TYR A 429 4.89 -5.79 -38.18
C TYR A 429 5.91 -5.54 -37.06
N PHE A 430 5.59 -4.72 -36.09
CA PHE A 430 6.54 -4.30 -35.05
C PHE A 430 6.75 -5.35 -33.96
N SER A 431 5.72 -6.17 -33.59
CA SER A 431 5.86 -7.16 -32.53
C SER A 431 6.95 -8.19 -32.73
N PRO A 432 7.11 -8.81 -33.93
CA PRO A 432 8.24 -9.71 -34.19
C PRO A 432 9.59 -9.00 -34.09
N LEU A 433 9.71 -7.75 -34.56
CA LEU A 433 10.93 -6.97 -34.47
C LEU A 433 11.35 -6.72 -33.03
N PHE A 434 10.44 -6.24 -32.17
CA PHE A 434 10.75 -6.02 -30.76
C PHE A 434 11.13 -7.33 -30.04
N LYS A 435 10.43 -8.44 -30.33
CA LYS A 435 10.81 -9.76 -29.80
C LYS A 435 12.21 -10.18 -30.25
N ASN A 436 12.56 -9.94 -31.50
CA ASN A 436 13.89 -10.26 -32.01
C ASN A 436 14.97 -9.43 -31.28
N PHE A 437 14.74 -8.15 -31.02
CA PHE A 437 15.67 -7.30 -30.27
C PHE A 437 15.84 -7.77 -28.83
N SER A 438 14.75 -8.09 -28.14
CA SER A 438 14.84 -8.70 -26.79
C SER A 438 15.65 -9.99 -26.81
N ASN A 439 15.42 -10.87 -27.78
CA ASN A 439 16.17 -12.12 -27.95
C ASN A 439 17.66 -11.90 -28.22
N LYS A 440 18.02 -10.88 -29.00
CA LYS A 440 19.43 -10.52 -29.24
C LYS A 440 20.13 -10.13 -27.92
N ILE A 441 19.46 -9.37 -27.08
CA ILE A 441 20.00 -9.03 -25.77
C ILE A 441 20.12 -10.27 -24.88
N PHE A 442 19.10 -11.13 -24.81
CA PHE A 442 19.16 -12.35 -24.01
C PHE A 442 20.30 -13.28 -24.46
N ARG A 443 20.48 -13.49 -25.76
CA ARG A 443 21.60 -14.27 -26.29
C ARG A 443 22.94 -13.64 -25.95
N HIS A 444 23.05 -12.32 -26.03
CA HIS A 444 24.28 -11.63 -25.67
C HIS A 444 24.60 -11.78 -24.20
N VAL A 445 23.62 -11.65 -23.31
CA VAL A 445 23.78 -11.91 -21.85
C VAL A 445 24.20 -13.36 -21.59
N GLU A 446 23.68 -14.33 -22.34
CA GLU A 446 24.07 -15.73 -22.26
C GLU A 446 25.57 -15.92 -22.57
N LEU A 447 26.07 -15.30 -23.64
CA LEU A 447 27.50 -15.32 -24.01
C LEU A 447 28.40 -14.73 -22.94
N LEU A 448 27.90 -13.74 -22.19
CA LEU A 448 28.66 -13.09 -21.10
C LEU A 448 28.85 -13.96 -19.86
N LYS A 449 28.17 -15.11 -19.72
CA LYS A 449 28.24 -15.96 -18.51
C LYS A 449 29.67 -16.46 -18.22
N SER A 450 30.51 -16.59 -19.23
CA SER A 450 31.93 -17.01 -19.09
C SER A 450 32.84 -15.88 -18.62
N GLU A 451 32.42 -14.61 -18.71
CA GLU A 451 33.28 -13.45 -18.42
C GLU A 451 33.22 -13.06 -16.93
N LYS A 452 34.26 -12.38 -16.43
CA LYS A 452 34.35 -11.86 -15.07
C LYS A 452 33.98 -10.37 -15.03
N LYS A 453 33.48 -9.89 -13.88
CA LYS A 453 33.14 -8.46 -13.65
C LYS A 453 32.07 -7.88 -14.59
N ILE A 454 31.05 -8.68 -14.92
CA ILE A 454 30.00 -8.34 -15.89
C ILE A 454 28.72 -7.76 -15.28
N LYS A 455 28.57 -7.71 -13.96
CA LYS A 455 27.31 -7.36 -13.30
C LYS A 455 26.68 -6.05 -13.78
N THR A 456 27.48 -4.98 -13.82
CA THR A 456 27.00 -3.65 -14.27
C THR A 456 26.58 -3.69 -15.73
N TYR A 457 27.37 -4.36 -16.57
CA TYR A 457 27.08 -4.47 -18.00
C TYR A 457 25.80 -5.26 -18.27
N VAL A 458 25.61 -6.39 -17.59
CA VAL A 458 24.36 -7.18 -17.69
C VAL A 458 23.16 -6.36 -17.19
N ALA A 459 23.30 -5.61 -16.11
CA ALA A 459 22.23 -4.73 -15.63
C ALA A 459 21.86 -3.65 -16.65
N GLU A 460 22.85 -3.04 -17.32
CA GLU A 460 22.61 -2.10 -18.42
C GLU A 460 21.84 -2.75 -19.58
N LEU A 461 22.23 -3.96 -20.00
CA LEU A 461 21.57 -4.70 -21.07
C LEU A 461 20.13 -5.09 -20.72
N LEU A 462 19.88 -5.53 -19.48
CA LEU A 462 18.53 -5.86 -19.04
C LEU A 462 17.66 -4.59 -18.92
N THR A 463 18.25 -3.44 -18.57
CA THR A 463 17.54 -2.15 -18.61
C THR A 463 17.13 -1.79 -20.03
N LEU A 464 18.00 -1.98 -21.03
CA LEU A 464 17.66 -1.77 -22.45
C LEU A 464 16.57 -2.73 -22.92
N GLU A 465 16.66 -4.00 -22.53
CA GLU A 465 15.63 -5.00 -22.86
C GLU A 465 14.26 -4.58 -22.26
N GLY A 466 14.24 -4.11 -21.02
CA GLY A 466 13.04 -3.57 -20.40
C GLY A 466 12.40 -2.42 -21.20
N LEU A 467 13.21 -1.51 -21.76
CA LEU A 467 12.71 -0.43 -22.63
C LEU A 467 12.08 -0.96 -23.94
N ILE A 468 12.69 -2.00 -24.54
CA ILE A 468 12.15 -2.66 -25.73
C ILE A 468 10.80 -3.30 -25.41
N HIS A 469 10.72 -3.98 -24.29
CA HIS A 469 9.49 -4.63 -23.85
C HIS A 469 8.37 -3.61 -23.57
N GLU A 470 8.68 -2.49 -22.92
CA GLU A 470 7.70 -1.40 -22.68
C GLU A 470 7.20 -0.84 -24.03
N GLN A 471 8.08 -0.60 -24.99
CA GLN A 471 7.67 -0.13 -26.31
C GLN A 471 6.77 -1.14 -27.04
N HIS A 472 7.08 -2.43 -26.92
CA HIS A 472 6.25 -3.51 -27.46
C HIS A 472 4.85 -3.55 -26.83
N LYS A 473 4.75 -3.37 -25.51
CA LYS A 473 3.47 -3.27 -24.79
C LYS A 473 2.63 -2.09 -25.29
N LEU A 474 3.25 -0.91 -25.49
CA LEU A 474 2.56 0.26 -26.02
C LEU A 474 1.88 -0.03 -27.37
N VAL A 475 2.62 -0.65 -28.30
CA VAL A 475 2.11 -1.00 -29.64
C VAL A 475 0.94 -1.98 -29.55
N LYS A 476 1.04 -3.03 -28.74
CA LYS A 476 -0.06 -4.00 -28.53
C LYS A 476 -1.28 -3.35 -27.92
N LYS A 477 -1.07 -2.51 -26.90
CA LYS A 477 -2.18 -1.85 -26.19
C LYS A 477 -2.87 -0.81 -27.07
N ALA A 478 -2.18 -0.15 -28.01
CA ALA A 478 -2.79 0.78 -28.95
C ALA A 478 -3.88 0.11 -29.80
N TYR A 479 -3.61 -1.09 -30.30
CA TYR A 479 -4.60 -1.87 -31.05
C TYR A 479 -5.80 -2.27 -30.15
N LEU A 480 -5.53 -2.81 -28.95
CA LEU A 480 -6.58 -3.23 -28.02
C LEU A 480 -7.52 -2.08 -27.64
N LEU A 481 -6.95 -0.91 -27.33
CA LEU A 481 -7.74 0.27 -26.97
C LEU A 481 -8.65 0.72 -28.13
N MET A 482 -8.12 0.74 -29.35
CA MET A 482 -8.90 1.11 -30.54
C MET A 482 -10.01 0.09 -30.82
N ASP A 483 -9.72 -1.19 -30.76
CA ASP A 483 -10.68 -2.27 -30.98
C ASP A 483 -11.82 -2.23 -29.94
N ALA A 484 -11.48 -2.05 -28.67
CA ALA A 484 -12.46 -1.94 -27.60
C ALA A 484 -13.37 -0.70 -27.74
N THR A 485 -12.79 0.46 -28.12
CA THR A 485 -13.56 1.70 -28.31
C THR A 485 -14.53 1.56 -29.46
N LEU A 486 -14.13 1.00 -30.59
CA LEU A 486 -15.01 0.81 -31.77
C LEU A 486 -16.09 -0.25 -31.53
N SER A 487 -15.76 -1.27 -30.75
CA SER A 487 -16.69 -2.35 -30.37
C SER A 487 -17.59 -1.98 -29.20
N ASN A 488 -17.44 -0.78 -28.62
CA ASN A 488 -18.09 -0.32 -27.39
C ASN A 488 -17.97 -1.36 -26.25
N LYS A 489 -16.78 -1.97 -26.15
CA LYS A 489 -16.47 -3.04 -25.20
C LYS A 489 -15.63 -2.50 -24.05
N GLU A 490 -16.00 -2.86 -22.82
CA GLU A 490 -15.13 -2.62 -21.67
C GLU A 490 -13.91 -3.54 -21.71
N ILE A 491 -12.73 -2.96 -21.45
CA ILE A 491 -11.47 -3.72 -21.37
C ILE A 491 -11.34 -4.28 -19.97
N SER A 492 -11.33 -5.60 -19.87
CA SER A 492 -11.15 -6.27 -18.59
C SER A 492 -9.69 -6.16 -18.09
N ALA A 493 -9.53 -6.21 -16.76
CA ALA A 493 -8.20 -6.28 -16.14
C ALA A 493 -7.38 -7.50 -16.62
N GLU A 494 -8.06 -8.59 -17.01
CA GLU A 494 -7.41 -9.79 -17.55
C GLU A 494 -6.85 -9.57 -18.95
N GLU A 495 -7.55 -8.84 -19.82
CA GLU A 495 -7.05 -8.49 -21.16
C GLU A 495 -5.81 -7.61 -21.08
N ILE A 496 -5.80 -6.66 -20.14
CA ILE A 496 -4.62 -5.83 -19.87
C ILE A 496 -3.47 -6.70 -19.32
N LYS A 497 -3.74 -7.59 -18.37
CA LYS A 497 -2.74 -8.52 -17.84
C LYS A 497 -2.13 -9.41 -18.93
N LYS A 498 -2.92 -9.89 -19.89
CA LYS A 498 -2.41 -10.70 -21.03
C LYS A 498 -1.42 -9.94 -21.93
N ILE A 499 -1.59 -8.63 -22.08
CA ILE A 499 -0.61 -7.81 -22.80
C ILE A 499 0.68 -7.64 -22.00
N HIS A 500 0.56 -7.51 -20.68
CA HIS A 500 1.68 -7.36 -19.76
C HIS A 500 2.44 -8.67 -19.51
N ALA A 501 1.71 -9.81 -19.50
CA ALA A 501 2.29 -11.14 -19.31
C ALA A 501 2.96 -11.62 -20.62
N ASP A 502 4.27 -11.56 -20.67
CA ASP A 502 5.07 -12.21 -21.70
C ASP A 502 5.79 -13.40 -21.07
N LEU A 503 5.09 -14.55 -21.05
CA LEU A 503 5.59 -15.81 -20.44
C LEU A 503 6.97 -16.19 -20.98
N TYR A 504 7.21 -15.98 -22.28
CA TYR A 504 8.51 -16.27 -22.90
C TYR A 504 9.60 -15.37 -22.31
N ARG A 505 9.33 -14.07 -22.17
CA ARG A 505 10.27 -13.13 -21.55
C ARG A 505 10.55 -13.49 -20.09
N GLU A 506 9.52 -13.81 -19.33
CA GLU A 506 9.64 -14.22 -17.92
C GLU A 506 10.47 -15.50 -17.79
N GLU A 507 10.27 -16.48 -18.66
CA GLU A 507 11.07 -17.70 -18.71
C GLU A 507 12.54 -17.40 -19.02
N GLN A 508 12.83 -16.56 -20.01
CA GLN A 508 14.20 -16.14 -20.37
C GLN A 508 14.87 -15.41 -19.19
N LEU A 509 14.19 -14.45 -18.58
CA LEU A 509 14.70 -13.74 -17.40
C LEU A 509 14.95 -14.69 -16.22
N ASN A 510 14.03 -15.61 -15.94
CA ASN A 510 14.19 -16.59 -14.88
C ASN A 510 15.34 -17.56 -15.14
N GLN A 511 15.53 -18.03 -16.39
CA GLN A 511 16.67 -18.86 -16.78
C GLN A 511 17.99 -18.13 -16.61
N LEU A 512 18.07 -16.86 -17.03
CA LEU A 512 19.26 -16.03 -16.88
C LEU A 512 19.60 -15.76 -15.41
N LEU A 513 18.61 -15.46 -14.59
CA LEU A 513 18.77 -15.15 -13.16
C LEU A 513 19.10 -16.38 -12.32
N ASN A 514 18.54 -17.55 -12.65
CA ASN A 514 18.75 -18.80 -11.92
C ASN A 514 20.04 -19.52 -12.30
N SER A 515 20.55 -19.30 -13.50
CA SER A 515 21.69 -20.05 -14.04
C SER A 515 23.05 -19.62 -13.48
N SER A 516 23.19 -18.48 -12.81
CA SER A 516 24.44 -18.12 -12.12
C SER A 516 24.25 -17.09 -11.00
N THR A 517 24.85 -17.39 -9.84
CA THR A 517 25.01 -16.46 -8.70
C THR A 517 25.79 -15.18 -9.05
N ARG A 518 26.38 -15.10 -10.25
CA ARG A 518 27.20 -13.96 -10.73
C ARG A 518 26.38 -12.92 -11.46
N LEU A 519 25.19 -13.27 -11.96
CA LEU A 519 24.34 -12.41 -12.79
C LEU A 519 23.26 -11.66 -12.00
N ASP A 520 22.90 -12.11 -10.79
CA ASP A 520 21.87 -11.49 -9.97
C ASP A 520 22.49 -10.42 -9.03
N PRO A 521 22.31 -9.11 -9.32
CA PRO A 521 22.82 -8.04 -8.46
C PRO A 521 22.16 -8.02 -7.08
N ASP A 522 20.91 -8.51 -6.97
CA ASP A 522 20.08 -8.46 -5.75
C ASP A 522 20.12 -9.79 -4.94
N LYS A 523 20.87 -10.79 -5.37
CA LYS A 523 20.88 -12.12 -4.72
C LYS A 523 21.33 -12.09 -3.26
N LYS A 524 22.15 -11.10 -2.84
CA LYS A 524 22.49 -10.87 -1.44
C LYS A 524 21.32 -10.34 -0.63
N GLU A 525 20.47 -9.49 -1.22
CA GLU A 525 19.25 -8.99 -0.59
C GLU A 525 18.13 -10.05 -0.60
N ARG A 526 17.99 -10.82 -1.69
CA ARG A 526 17.03 -11.94 -1.77
C ARG A 526 17.34 -13.05 -0.75
N LYS A 527 18.62 -13.38 -0.50
CA LYS A 527 18.97 -14.30 0.58
C LYS A 527 18.64 -13.76 1.98
N ARG A 528 18.69 -12.45 2.19
CA ARG A 528 18.19 -11.81 3.42
C ARG A 528 16.66 -11.78 3.48
N LYS A 529 15.99 -11.49 2.35
CA LYS A 529 14.51 -11.47 2.26
C LYS A 529 13.89 -12.85 2.38
N SER A 530 14.46 -13.90 1.77
CA SER A 530 13.90 -15.26 1.86
C SER A 530 13.96 -15.84 3.29
N LYS A 531 14.74 -15.24 4.20
CA LYS A 531 14.69 -15.58 5.63
C LYS A 531 13.56 -14.89 6.39
N THR A 532 12.98 -13.81 5.83
CA THR A 532 11.91 -13.03 6.48
C THR A 532 10.54 -13.28 5.87
N GLU A 533 10.44 -13.59 4.57
CA GLU A 533 9.18 -13.74 3.83
C GLU A 533 8.59 -15.16 3.82
N SER A 534 9.26 -16.17 4.43
CA SER A 534 8.76 -17.56 4.45
C SER A 534 7.61 -17.80 5.45
N LYS A 535 6.78 -16.78 5.76
CA LYS A 535 5.68 -16.94 6.73
C LYS A 535 4.28 -16.63 6.24
N GLU A 536 4.02 -16.47 4.94
CA GLU A 536 2.63 -16.51 4.46
C GLU A 536 2.57 -16.73 2.95
N LYS A 537 2.48 -18.01 2.56
CA LYS A 537 1.76 -18.41 1.33
C LYS A 537 1.33 -19.87 1.46
N THR A 538 0.03 -20.02 1.52
CA THR A 538 -0.80 -21.18 1.14
C THR A 538 -0.11 -22.51 0.85
N THR A 539 -0.36 -23.43 1.73
CA THR A 539 -0.38 -24.88 1.68
C THR A 539 -0.24 -25.54 0.29
N VAL A 540 0.99 -25.90 -0.01
CA VAL A 540 1.37 -27.26 -0.40
C VAL A 540 2.50 -27.61 0.56
N GLU A 541 2.32 -28.59 1.42
CA GLU A 541 3.27 -29.01 2.44
C GLU A 541 4.59 -29.40 1.78
N LYS A 542 5.58 -28.49 1.82
CA LYS A 542 6.98 -28.91 1.73
C LYS A 542 7.33 -29.43 3.10
N PRO A 543 7.87 -30.65 3.25
CA PRO A 543 8.24 -31.20 4.53
C PRO A 543 9.16 -30.23 5.27
N ASP A 544 8.89 -30.01 6.56
CA ASP A 544 9.72 -29.16 7.42
C ASP A 544 11.18 -29.65 7.36
N THR A 545 12.06 -28.77 6.92
CA THR A 545 13.48 -29.12 6.73
C THR A 545 14.15 -29.63 8.01
N LYS A 546 13.64 -29.27 9.19
CA LYS A 546 14.09 -29.81 10.49
C LYS A 546 13.56 -31.23 10.70
N GLU A 547 12.31 -31.46 10.32
CA GLU A 547 11.66 -32.78 10.43
C GLU A 547 12.38 -33.82 9.56
N GLU A 548 12.86 -33.43 8.42
CA GLU A 548 13.60 -34.31 7.51
C GLU A 548 14.98 -34.67 8.10
N SER A 549 15.70 -33.72 8.73
CA SER A 549 16.93 -34.04 9.48
C SER A 549 16.65 -34.97 10.67
N PHE A 550 15.58 -34.74 11.39
CA PHE A 550 15.18 -35.54 12.53
C PHE A 550 14.82 -36.98 12.12
N LYS A 551 14.05 -37.17 11.04
CA LYS A 551 13.73 -38.50 10.50
C LYS A 551 14.98 -39.29 10.09
N LEU A 552 15.93 -38.60 9.44
CA LEU A 552 17.21 -39.21 9.05
C LEU A 552 18.03 -39.62 10.28
N TYR A 553 18.03 -38.80 11.35
CA TYR A 553 18.69 -39.13 12.61
C TYR A 553 18.04 -40.32 13.29
N GLN A 554 16.70 -40.38 13.35
CA GLN A 554 15.96 -41.53 13.88
C GLN A 554 16.22 -42.83 13.09
N SER A 555 16.59 -42.70 11.81
CA SER A 555 16.97 -43.85 10.97
C SER A 555 18.37 -44.32 11.17
N GLY A 556 19.09 -43.77 12.19
CA GLY A 556 20.44 -44.21 12.58
C GLY A 556 21.59 -43.54 11.84
N ASN A 557 21.35 -42.45 11.10
CA ASN A 557 22.41 -41.71 10.43
C ASN A 557 23.13 -40.75 11.39
N SER A 558 24.45 -40.64 11.28
CA SER A 558 25.24 -39.64 12.03
C SER A 558 24.98 -38.21 11.50
N MET A 559 25.28 -37.18 12.30
CA MET A 559 25.12 -35.77 11.91
C MET A 559 25.92 -35.44 10.63
N GLU A 560 27.13 -36.02 10.47
CA GLU A 560 27.96 -35.86 9.28
C GLU A 560 27.34 -36.52 8.05
N ALA A 561 26.75 -37.70 8.20
CA ALA A 561 26.06 -38.41 7.13
C ALA A 561 24.84 -37.64 6.68
N ILE A 562 24.05 -37.11 7.62
CA ILE A 562 22.87 -36.26 7.32
C ILE A 562 23.28 -34.96 6.61
N ALA A 563 24.39 -34.34 7.05
CA ALA A 563 24.93 -33.11 6.44
C ALA A 563 25.29 -33.37 4.96
N LYS A 564 25.92 -34.50 4.65
CA LYS A 564 26.29 -34.92 3.29
C LYS A 564 25.05 -35.22 2.45
N LEU A 565 24.13 -36.04 2.97
CA LEU A 565 22.90 -36.46 2.28
C LEU A 565 22.01 -35.26 1.90
N ARG A 566 21.95 -34.26 2.78
CA ARG A 566 21.14 -33.08 2.59
C ARG A 566 21.86 -31.89 1.97
N SER A 567 23.17 -32.02 1.69
CA SER A 567 24.03 -30.92 1.20
C SER A 567 23.94 -29.66 2.10
N LEU A 568 23.90 -29.86 3.42
CA LEU A 568 23.84 -28.83 4.44
C LEU A 568 25.11 -28.81 5.29
N ALA A 569 25.43 -27.66 5.89
CA ALA A 569 26.52 -27.58 6.85
C ALA A 569 26.20 -28.40 8.12
N ILE A 570 27.20 -29.02 8.76
CA ILE A 570 26.98 -29.80 9.97
C ILE A 570 26.37 -28.97 11.11
N THR A 571 26.77 -27.70 11.23
CA THR A 571 26.16 -26.74 12.18
C THR A 571 24.68 -26.50 11.95
N THR A 572 24.18 -26.65 10.71
CA THR A 572 22.77 -26.58 10.40
C THR A 572 22.03 -27.83 10.89
N ILE A 573 22.62 -28.99 10.74
CA ILE A 573 22.08 -30.25 11.27
C ILE A 573 22.04 -30.23 12.80
N GLU A 574 23.11 -29.79 13.45
CA GLU A 574 23.12 -29.56 14.89
C GLU A 574 21.99 -28.65 15.36
N THR A 575 21.76 -27.55 14.65
CA THR A 575 20.64 -26.62 14.93
C THR A 575 19.27 -27.27 14.74
N HIS A 576 19.11 -28.12 13.72
CA HIS A 576 17.88 -28.87 13.49
C HIS A 576 17.62 -29.87 14.61
N LEU A 577 18.64 -30.60 15.06
CA LEU A 577 18.50 -31.62 16.13
C LEU A 577 18.34 -30.95 17.49
N ALA A 578 19.09 -29.89 17.79
CA ALA A 578 18.94 -29.10 19.02
C ALA A 578 17.49 -28.55 19.18
N TYR A 579 16.82 -28.18 18.07
CA TYR A 579 15.39 -27.84 18.10
C TYR A 579 14.52 -29.00 18.62
N TYR A 580 14.85 -30.27 18.32
CA TYR A 580 14.11 -31.43 18.84
C TYR A 580 14.51 -31.77 20.29
N VAL A 581 15.66 -31.37 20.74
CA VAL A 581 16.01 -31.39 22.17
C VAL A 581 15.12 -30.40 22.93
N THR A 582 14.96 -29.16 22.45
CA THR A 582 14.05 -28.18 23.09
C THR A 582 12.56 -28.60 23.07
N LYS A 583 12.19 -29.57 22.24
CA LYS A 583 10.85 -30.16 22.19
C LYS A 583 10.71 -31.45 23.01
N GLY A 584 11.76 -31.85 23.72
CA GLY A 584 11.77 -33.06 24.51
C GLY A 584 11.72 -34.37 23.70
N LYS A 585 12.00 -34.32 22.39
CA LYS A 585 11.99 -35.48 21.49
C LYS A 585 13.38 -36.17 21.37
N LEU A 586 14.42 -35.49 21.77
CA LEU A 586 15.81 -35.98 21.87
C LEU A 586 16.37 -35.53 23.20
N SER A 587 17.35 -36.28 23.73
CA SER A 587 18.11 -35.90 24.94
C SER A 587 19.40 -35.18 24.56
N ALA A 588 19.84 -34.19 25.36
CA ALA A 588 21.18 -33.62 25.21
C ALA A 588 22.26 -34.66 25.46
N THR A 589 22.01 -35.67 26.29
CA THR A 589 22.93 -36.78 26.56
C THR A 589 23.22 -37.66 25.35
N ASP A 590 22.37 -37.59 24.30
CA ASP A 590 22.59 -38.27 23.01
C ASP A 590 23.77 -37.65 22.23
N PHE A 591 24.17 -36.41 22.57
CA PHE A 591 25.14 -35.60 21.84
C PHE A 591 26.32 -35.13 22.70
N VAL A 592 26.13 -35.02 24.03
CA VAL A 592 27.10 -34.43 24.97
C VAL A 592 27.22 -35.27 26.23
N ALA A 593 28.41 -35.48 26.69
CA ALA A 593 28.68 -36.24 27.94
C ALA A 593 28.06 -35.51 29.15
N GLU A 594 27.50 -36.26 30.11
CA GLU A 594 26.82 -35.72 31.31
C GLU A 594 27.69 -34.76 32.14
N GLU A 595 29.00 -35.06 32.24
CA GLU A 595 29.98 -34.23 32.97
C GLU A 595 30.09 -32.83 32.33
N LYS A 596 30.09 -32.76 30.98
CA LYS A 596 30.13 -31.50 30.25
C LYS A 596 28.79 -30.74 30.36
N ILE A 597 27.67 -31.44 30.35
CA ILE A 597 26.34 -30.84 30.54
C ILE A 597 26.27 -30.16 31.90
N SER A 598 26.74 -30.81 32.96
CA SER A 598 26.76 -30.26 34.32
C SER A 598 27.61 -28.99 34.42
N SER A 599 28.82 -29.02 33.85
CA SER A 599 29.72 -27.87 33.81
C SER A 599 29.16 -26.69 33.05
N ILE A 600 28.61 -26.92 31.84
CA ILE A 600 28.00 -25.90 31.02
C ILE A 600 26.77 -25.30 31.71
N THR A 601 25.93 -26.13 32.35
CA THR A 601 24.73 -25.69 33.07
C THR A 601 25.10 -24.79 34.28
N THR A 602 26.20 -25.08 34.96
CA THR A 602 26.69 -24.24 36.06
C THR A 602 27.10 -22.86 35.56
N VAL A 603 27.82 -22.80 34.44
CA VAL A 603 28.23 -21.53 33.82
C VAL A 603 27.03 -20.76 33.29
N LEU A 604 26.03 -21.43 32.68
CA LEU A 604 24.75 -20.81 32.25
C LEU A 604 24.04 -20.10 33.40
N LYS A 605 23.94 -20.76 34.56
CA LYS A 605 23.33 -20.19 35.77
C LYS A 605 24.12 -19.01 36.31
N THR A 606 25.45 -19.09 36.28
CA THR A 606 26.32 -18.03 36.80
C THR A 606 26.34 -16.79 35.93
N LEU A 607 26.40 -16.94 34.61
CA LEU A 607 26.45 -15.84 33.67
C LEU A 607 25.05 -15.28 33.32
N ASN A 608 23.98 -15.99 33.65
CA ASN A 608 22.61 -15.66 33.30
C ASN A 608 22.44 -15.22 31.83
N THR A 609 23.08 -15.93 30.91
CA THR A 609 23.07 -15.65 29.47
C THR A 609 22.95 -16.92 28.65
N LEU A 610 22.27 -16.87 27.51
CA LEU A 610 22.14 -17.97 26.54
C LEU A 610 23.05 -17.77 25.30
N GLN A 611 23.90 -16.74 25.29
CA GLN A 611 24.80 -16.47 24.18
C GLN A 611 25.96 -17.48 24.15
N LEU A 612 25.98 -18.31 23.09
CA LEU A 612 26.97 -19.37 22.93
C LEU A 612 28.43 -18.88 23.03
N GLY A 613 28.69 -17.67 22.47
CA GLY A 613 30.06 -17.08 22.52
C GLY A 613 30.50 -16.69 23.92
N ALA A 614 29.64 -16.11 24.75
CA ALA A 614 29.94 -15.74 26.13
C ALA A 614 30.17 -16.97 26.99
N ILE A 615 29.39 -18.02 26.80
CA ILE A 615 29.51 -19.31 27.50
C ILE A 615 30.82 -20.01 27.11
N LYS A 616 31.13 -20.01 25.78
CA LYS A 616 32.39 -20.58 25.26
C LYS A 616 33.63 -19.90 25.85
N SER A 617 33.59 -18.56 25.92
CA SER A 617 34.68 -17.77 26.48
C SER A 617 34.93 -18.08 27.99
N ALA A 618 33.89 -18.40 28.74
CA ALA A 618 33.98 -18.74 30.16
C ALA A 618 34.44 -20.20 30.41
N LEU A 619 34.11 -21.11 29.48
CA LEU A 619 34.39 -22.54 29.61
C LEU A 619 35.78 -22.94 29.04
N GLY A 620 36.38 -22.16 28.13
CA GLY A 620 37.63 -22.47 27.47
C GLY A 620 37.51 -23.45 26.30
N ASP A 621 38.66 -23.90 25.76
CA ASP A 621 38.72 -24.62 24.47
C ASP A 621 38.31 -26.09 24.54
N GLU A 622 38.20 -26.68 25.71
CA GLU A 622 37.76 -28.07 25.88
C GLU A 622 36.28 -28.32 25.54
N TYR A 623 35.45 -27.24 25.46
CA TYR A 623 34.03 -27.30 25.15
C TYR A 623 33.76 -26.79 23.76
N THR A 624 33.12 -27.58 22.91
CA THR A 624 32.74 -27.18 21.53
C THR A 624 31.47 -26.34 21.52
N TYR A 625 31.27 -25.56 20.46
CA TYR A 625 29.99 -24.89 20.25
C TYR A 625 28.81 -25.85 20.13
N SER A 626 29.04 -27.08 19.67
CA SER A 626 28.07 -28.17 19.63
C SER A 626 27.67 -28.59 21.04
N ASP A 627 28.63 -28.84 21.94
CA ASP A 627 28.37 -29.20 23.34
C ASP A 627 27.47 -28.13 24.02
N ILE A 628 27.84 -26.86 23.83
CA ILE A 628 27.11 -25.72 24.42
C ILE A 628 25.70 -25.62 23.82
N ARG A 629 25.51 -25.77 22.49
CA ARG A 629 24.25 -25.67 21.81
C ARG A 629 23.24 -26.70 22.29
N PHE A 630 23.63 -27.97 22.39
CA PHE A 630 22.75 -29.05 22.88
C PHE A 630 22.40 -28.90 24.35
N THR A 631 23.38 -28.47 25.19
CA THR A 631 23.12 -28.21 26.60
C THR A 631 22.18 -27.02 26.82
N VAL A 632 22.36 -25.92 26.09
CA VAL A 632 21.44 -24.79 26.13
C VAL A 632 20.04 -25.22 25.68
N ALA A 633 19.95 -26.08 24.66
CA ALA A 633 18.68 -26.63 24.20
C ALA A 633 17.93 -27.43 25.25
N SER A 634 18.67 -28.27 26.03
CA SER A 634 18.12 -29.02 27.17
C SER A 634 17.69 -28.10 28.31
N TYR A 635 18.51 -27.10 28.64
CA TYR A 635 18.22 -26.14 29.71
C TYR A 635 16.94 -25.34 29.46
N LEU A 636 16.60 -25.09 28.18
CA LEU A 636 15.34 -24.43 27.75
C LEU A 636 14.12 -25.35 27.90
N THR A 637 14.28 -26.68 27.96
CA THR A 637 13.20 -27.64 28.16
C THR A 637 12.70 -27.64 29.60
N ASP A 638 13.53 -27.33 30.56
CA ASP A 638 13.24 -27.36 32.01
C ASP A 638 12.45 -26.16 32.55
N GLY A 639 11.93 -25.28 31.67
CA GLY A 639 10.84 -24.34 31.98
C GLY A 639 11.22 -23.10 32.79
N THR A 640 12.52 -22.74 32.92
CA THR A 640 12.96 -21.62 33.79
C THR A 640 13.10 -20.25 33.11
N ILE A 641 12.92 -20.13 31.75
CA ILE A 641 13.08 -18.85 31.04
C ILE A 641 12.03 -18.70 29.92
N THR A 642 11.51 -17.49 29.71
CA THR A 642 10.42 -17.14 28.79
C THR A 642 10.83 -17.14 27.31
N THR A 643 9.88 -17.39 26.43
CA THR A 643 9.95 -17.72 25.00
C THR A 643 10.64 -16.73 24.03
N ASN A 644 11.07 -15.54 24.44
CA ASN A 644 11.72 -14.57 23.55
C ASN A 644 13.22 -14.80 23.31
N ASP A 645 13.92 -15.51 24.22
CA ASP A 645 15.36 -15.75 24.11
C ASP A 645 15.73 -17.01 23.33
N THR A 646 14.75 -17.86 23.03
CA THR A 646 14.94 -19.19 22.41
C THR A 646 15.46 -19.13 20.97
N LYS A 647 15.15 -18.08 20.18
CA LYS A 647 15.61 -17.99 18.78
C LYS A 647 17.05 -17.52 18.63
N ALA A 648 17.50 -16.63 19.51
CA ALA A 648 18.86 -16.12 19.48
C ALA A 648 19.89 -17.16 19.97
N ALA A 649 19.47 -18.01 20.90
CA ALA A 649 20.34 -19.02 21.52
C ALA A 649 20.67 -20.21 20.60
N ILE A 650 19.86 -20.54 19.63
CA ILE A 650 20.00 -21.73 18.76
C ILE A 650 20.71 -21.40 17.44
N THR A 651 20.69 -20.14 17.00
CA THR A 651 21.17 -19.68 15.67
C THR A 651 22.48 -18.86 15.74
N GLY A 652 23.00 -18.56 16.93
CA GLY A 652 24.24 -17.80 17.15
C GLY A 652 25.52 -18.56 16.84
#